data_f41e6238f8bc773e20c9cff264953786
#
_entry.id   f41e6238f8bc773e20c9cff264953786
#
_cell.length_a   1.000
_cell.length_b   1.000
_cell.length_c   1.000
_cell.angle_alpha   90.00
_cell.angle_beta   90.00
_cell.angle_gamma   90.00
#
_symmetry.space_group_name_H-M   'P 1'
#
loop_
_entity.id
_entity.type
_entity.pdbx_description
1 polymer ?
#
loop_
_entity_poly.entity_id
_entity_poly.type
_entity_poly.pdbx_seq_one_letter_code
_entity_poly.pdbx_strand_id
1 'polypeptide(L)'
;APFTEGKVVSYPYSVGSEEPTDNRTLHSFAYVLPDVTPEHSLAFEVLTHALLTSPAAPLKQALVKAGIGSDISGYYLDSIRQPMWTVQATGSNLDKQADLQRIVESTLQELCDKGLDKELLEASLNSIEFALRESDFGGRPIGLAYIIRMMDNWLYDNDPLELLHYEEALANIRKGLAGTYFEDLIRHSILNNNHKVLVSIYPERGLQERKDAEVKEHLATLKANMTSEEIEAIVEQTKRLKIRQETPDSDEALASIPLLELSDLNPNIEAVERRESKIGNTTVHFVPTFTKGINYVGLYFKLNCLTEEELFYADILSDILGRIDTSERGYEALAKDINMNLGGLSSDITAISKDGKRDEFTPLMIVRAKALHSKLPDLCRLINEVVQKADYSDDQRLTELVQESKAIWDNEAFRRGNSIVSQRVMAQVSAVGKFRDNGNLGYYQKISELASNPAALPLLPEKLAEVARKIFRANNVDIMFVGEEGELEAFENLMKPFVETWDATELSDDVLQITRLSGNDGIVTAGKVQYVAQGGNFIDHGFKHVGPMSVLETILRYEYLWIRIRVQGGAYGAFANFYDDGNMIFCSYRDPNLLETLDVYKELPQYLRDFTLTDREMRKYIIGTMSSLDLPMTPALRGPRAMGMYFSGAKLEDKVEFRKQVIACKPEDIVALADVVEPVLNDNHICTMGNEQKIKDAGNVFDNIVSLG
;
A
#
# COMPACT_ATOMS: atom_id res chain seq x y z
N ALA A 1 -7.70 -21.04 -28.84
CA ALA A 1 -7.49 -20.41 -30.15
C ALA A 1 -7.68 -18.89 -30.01
N PRO A 2 -6.91 -18.07 -30.70
CA PRO A 2 -7.09 -16.62 -30.70
C PRO A 2 -8.50 -16.23 -31.17
N PHE A 3 -9.00 -15.07 -30.72
CA PHE A 3 -10.23 -14.52 -31.26
C PHE A 3 -10.01 -14.08 -32.70
N THR A 4 -11.01 -14.29 -33.55
CA THR A 4 -11.00 -13.83 -34.93
C THR A 4 -11.39 -12.35 -35.06
N GLU A 5 -12.09 -11.84 -34.05
CA GLU A 5 -12.47 -10.44 -33.87
C GLU A 5 -12.45 -10.05 -32.40
N GLY A 6 -12.23 -8.77 -32.11
CA GLY A 6 -12.25 -8.25 -30.76
C GLY A 6 -13.59 -8.45 -30.07
N LYS A 7 -13.60 -8.73 -28.77
CA LYS A 7 -14.82 -8.92 -28.00
C LYS A 7 -15.09 -7.73 -27.09
N VAL A 8 -16.37 -7.44 -26.89
CA VAL A 8 -16.85 -6.43 -25.94
C VAL A 8 -17.85 -7.10 -25.02
N VAL A 9 -17.60 -7.03 -23.71
CA VAL A 9 -18.48 -7.64 -22.69
C VAL A 9 -18.68 -6.68 -21.52
N SER A 10 -19.86 -6.74 -20.89
CA SER A 10 -20.19 -5.90 -19.75
C SER A 10 -20.85 -6.72 -18.66
N TYR A 11 -20.46 -6.48 -17.41
CA TYR A 11 -20.98 -7.17 -16.23
C TYR A 11 -21.32 -6.17 -15.14
N PRO A 12 -22.45 -6.35 -14.43
CA PRO A 12 -22.77 -5.53 -13.29
C PRO A 12 -22.00 -5.95 -12.04
N TYR A 13 -21.65 -4.96 -11.19
CA TYR A 13 -21.25 -5.20 -9.81
C TYR A 13 -22.18 -4.50 -8.83
N SER A 14 -22.28 -5.02 -7.61
CA SER A 14 -23.20 -4.49 -6.62
C SER A 14 -22.67 -3.22 -5.96
N VAL A 15 -23.56 -2.24 -5.81
CA VAL A 15 -23.35 -1.02 -5.00
C VAL A 15 -24.45 -0.89 -3.96
N GLY A 16 -24.20 -0.15 -2.88
CA GLY A 16 -25.18 0.12 -1.82
C GLY A 16 -26.42 0.89 -2.33
N SER A 17 -27.49 0.87 -1.55
CA SER A 17 -28.75 1.52 -1.91
C SER A 17 -28.60 3.02 -2.15
N GLU A 18 -27.74 3.68 -1.38
CA GLU A 18 -27.49 5.12 -1.43
C GLU A 18 -26.23 5.50 -2.20
N GLU A 19 -25.41 4.52 -2.60
CA GLU A 19 -24.18 4.81 -3.35
C GLU A 19 -24.48 5.37 -4.75
N PRO A 20 -23.69 6.36 -5.23
CA PRO A 20 -23.83 6.87 -6.58
C PRO A 20 -23.48 5.81 -7.63
N THR A 21 -24.11 5.88 -8.79
CA THR A 21 -23.82 5.00 -9.93
C THR A 21 -23.05 5.70 -11.05
N ASP A 22 -23.10 7.02 -11.08
CA ASP A 22 -22.38 7.82 -12.08
C ASP A 22 -20.88 7.85 -11.79
N ASN A 23 -20.09 7.77 -12.86
CA ASN A 23 -18.62 7.75 -12.78
C ASN A 23 -18.04 6.62 -11.90
N ARG A 24 -18.72 5.45 -11.92
CA ARG A 24 -18.32 4.27 -11.14
C ARG A 24 -18.06 3.02 -12.01
N THR A 25 -18.09 3.17 -13.33
CA THR A 25 -17.76 2.08 -14.25
C THR A 25 -16.25 1.93 -14.38
N LEU A 26 -15.78 0.68 -14.37
CA LEU A 26 -14.41 0.31 -14.72
C LEU A 26 -14.40 -0.30 -16.12
N HIS A 27 -13.49 0.16 -16.95
CA HIS A 27 -13.19 -0.44 -18.24
C HIS A 27 -11.78 -1.05 -18.22
N SER A 28 -11.61 -2.21 -18.82
CA SER A 28 -10.33 -2.88 -19.01
C SER A 28 -10.24 -3.35 -20.45
N PHE A 29 -9.39 -2.72 -21.25
CA PHE A 29 -9.14 -3.09 -22.63
C PHE A 29 -7.83 -3.84 -22.72
N ALA A 30 -7.90 -5.16 -22.94
CA ALA A 30 -6.78 -6.07 -22.92
C ALA A 30 -6.48 -6.64 -24.30
N TYR A 31 -5.22 -6.69 -24.66
CA TYR A 31 -4.67 -7.35 -25.84
C TYR A 31 -3.87 -8.56 -25.37
N VAL A 32 -4.24 -9.75 -25.84
CA VAL A 32 -3.49 -10.97 -25.60
C VAL A 32 -2.37 -11.05 -26.63
N LEU A 33 -1.15 -11.11 -26.15
CA LEU A 33 0.03 -11.07 -27.00
C LEU A 33 0.47 -12.49 -27.39
N PRO A 34 1.18 -12.67 -28.51
CA PRO A 34 1.83 -13.94 -28.81
C PRO A 34 2.91 -14.25 -27.77
N ASP A 35 3.47 -15.46 -27.82
CA ASP A 35 4.61 -15.87 -26.98
C ASP A 35 5.72 -14.83 -27.03
N VAL A 36 6.25 -14.42 -25.86
CA VAL A 36 7.09 -13.25 -25.72
C VAL A 36 8.47 -13.63 -25.27
N THR A 37 9.47 -13.06 -25.93
CA THR A 37 10.88 -13.15 -25.52
C THR A 37 11.15 -12.17 -24.35
N PRO A 38 12.22 -12.36 -23.56
CA PRO A 38 12.61 -11.41 -22.53
C PRO A 38 12.76 -9.96 -23.02
N GLU A 39 13.24 -9.78 -24.27
CA GLU A 39 13.34 -8.46 -24.89
C GLU A 39 11.96 -7.83 -25.10
N HIS A 40 10.98 -8.59 -25.60
CA HIS A 40 9.63 -8.09 -25.78
C HIS A 40 8.97 -7.77 -24.43
N SER A 41 9.20 -8.60 -23.39
CA SER A 41 8.69 -8.36 -22.04
C SER A 41 9.16 -6.99 -21.52
N LEU A 42 10.46 -6.75 -21.54
CA LEU A 42 11.02 -5.45 -21.13
C LEU A 42 10.55 -4.30 -22.04
N ALA A 43 10.42 -4.53 -23.35
CA ALA A 43 9.91 -3.50 -24.25
C ALA A 43 8.47 -3.11 -23.94
N PHE A 44 7.60 -4.07 -23.56
CA PHE A 44 6.23 -3.78 -23.13
C PHE A 44 6.17 -3.09 -21.77
N GLU A 45 7.07 -3.41 -20.83
CA GLU A 45 7.21 -2.66 -19.57
C GLU A 45 7.57 -1.20 -19.86
N VAL A 46 8.57 -0.95 -20.71
CA VAL A 46 8.97 0.41 -21.15
C VAL A 46 7.81 1.14 -21.84
N LEU A 47 7.13 0.44 -22.76
CA LEU A 47 5.98 1.00 -23.48
C LEU A 47 4.83 1.36 -22.54
N THR A 48 4.54 0.51 -21.56
CA THR A 48 3.50 0.75 -20.56
C THR A 48 3.84 1.98 -19.71
N HIS A 49 5.09 2.09 -19.27
CA HIS A 49 5.55 3.25 -18.52
C HIS A 49 5.44 4.54 -19.35
N ALA A 50 5.90 4.51 -20.59
CA ALA A 50 5.87 5.68 -21.47
C ALA A 50 4.45 6.12 -21.85
N LEU A 51 3.53 5.18 -22.08
CA LEU A 51 2.18 5.48 -22.57
C LEU A 51 1.13 5.72 -21.49
N LEU A 52 1.32 5.14 -20.27
CA LEU A 52 0.25 5.07 -19.27
C LEU A 52 0.70 5.44 -17.84
N THR A 53 2.00 5.26 -17.47
CA THR A 53 2.44 5.47 -16.08
C THR A 53 3.02 6.86 -15.85
N SER A 54 3.87 7.34 -16.74
CA SER A 54 4.48 8.68 -16.62
C SER A 54 3.41 9.78 -16.59
N PRO A 55 3.55 10.85 -15.79
CA PRO A 55 2.70 12.03 -15.88
C PRO A 55 2.63 12.65 -17.30
N ALA A 56 3.69 12.49 -18.10
CA ALA A 56 3.76 12.91 -19.50
C ALA A 56 3.20 11.90 -20.51
N ALA A 57 2.58 10.81 -20.06
CA ALA A 57 2.13 9.70 -20.90
C ALA A 57 1.02 10.11 -21.89
N PRO A 58 1.27 10.05 -23.21
CA PRO A 58 0.35 10.62 -24.20
C PRO A 58 -1.00 9.89 -24.28
N LEU A 59 -1.03 8.58 -24.10
CA LEU A 59 -2.27 7.81 -24.12
C LEU A 59 -3.12 8.10 -22.88
N LYS A 60 -2.51 8.18 -21.71
CA LYS A 60 -3.18 8.61 -20.48
C LYS A 60 -3.81 9.98 -20.65
N GLN A 61 -3.05 10.95 -21.14
CA GLN A 61 -3.52 12.32 -21.35
C GLN A 61 -4.67 12.38 -22.36
N ALA A 62 -4.58 11.65 -23.48
CA ALA A 62 -5.64 11.62 -24.50
C ALA A 62 -6.96 11.13 -23.93
N LEU A 63 -6.93 10.08 -23.10
CA LEU A 63 -8.11 9.49 -22.48
C LEU A 63 -8.70 10.38 -21.37
N VAL A 64 -7.85 11.01 -20.54
CA VAL A 64 -8.29 11.96 -19.51
C VAL A 64 -8.93 13.20 -20.14
N LYS A 65 -8.28 13.81 -21.15
CA LYS A 65 -8.83 14.98 -21.88
C LYS A 65 -10.15 14.68 -22.58
N ALA A 66 -10.37 13.43 -23.02
CA ALA A 66 -11.63 13.00 -23.62
C ALA A 66 -12.71 12.64 -22.57
N GLY A 67 -12.42 12.75 -21.28
CA GLY A 67 -13.36 12.43 -20.21
C GLY A 67 -13.77 10.96 -20.18
N ILE A 68 -12.84 10.05 -20.52
CA ILE A 68 -13.11 8.61 -20.52
C ILE A 68 -13.17 8.04 -19.10
N GLY A 69 -12.38 8.58 -18.19
CA GLY A 69 -12.36 8.22 -16.79
C GLY A 69 -11.55 9.20 -15.97
N SER A 70 -11.70 9.15 -14.67
CA SER A 70 -10.95 10.03 -13.74
C SER A 70 -9.54 9.53 -13.49
N ASP A 71 -9.31 8.22 -13.55
CA ASP A 71 -7.97 7.63 -13.55
C ASP A 71 -7.80 6.70 -14.75
N ILE A 72 -6.66 6.84 -15.42
CA ILE A 72 -6.22 6.00 -16.53
C ILE A 72 -4.91 5.34 -16.14
N SER A 73 -4.87 4.03 -16.25
CA SER A 73 -3.70 3.22 -15.93
C SER A 73 -3.53 2.08 -16.94
N GLY A 74 -2.50 1.31 -16.77
CA GLY A 74 -2.31 0.10 -17.56
C GLY A 74 -1.18 -0.75 -16.99
N TYR A 75 -1.14 -1.99 -17.43
CA TYR A 75 -0.09 -2.92 -17.01
C TYR A 75 0.19 -3.94 -18.10
N TYR A 76 1.38 -4.48 -18.02
CA TYR A 76 1.80 -5.64 -18.77
C TYR A 76 1.86 -6.83 -17.81
N LEU A 77 1.22 -7.94 -18.19
CA LEU A 77 1.16 -9.18 -17.41
C LEU A 77 1.86 -10.29 -18.19
N ASP A 78 3.04 -10.70 -17.74
CA ASP A 78 3.88 -11.75 -18.36
C ASP A 78 3.93 -13.06 -17.57
N SER A 79 3.38 -13.09 -16.36
CA SER A 79 3.34 -14.29 -15.51
C SER A 79 2.35 -15.38 -15.96
N ILE A 80 1.85 -15.30 -17.18
CA ILE A 80 0.94 -16.25 -17.80
C ILE A 80 1.45 -16.63 -19.20
N ARG A 81 1.08 -17.82 -19.68
CA ARG A 81 1.59 -18.37 -20.95
C ARG A 81 1.44 -17.43 -22.15
N GLN A 82 0.32 -16.72 -22.24
CA GLN A 82 0.11 -15.69 -23.25
C GLN A 82 0.01 -14.33 -22.52
N PRO A 83 1.06 -13.53 -22.58
CA PRO A 83 1.07 -12.22 -21.92
C PRO A 83 -0.06 -11.31 -22.39
N MET A 84 -0.41 -10.35 -21.57
CA MET A 84 -1.44 -9.36 -21.88
C MET A 84 -0.92 -7.96 -21.64
N TRP A 85 -1.23 -7.07 -22.57
CA TRP A 85 -1.11 -5.63 -22.37
C TRP A 85 -2.48 -5.01 -22.20
N THR A 86 -2.64 -4.17 -21.18
CA THR A 86 -3.96 -3.71 -20.73
C THR A 86 -3.98 -2.20 -20.51
N VAL A 87 -5.04 -1.56 -21.00
CA VAL A 87 -5.40 -0.16 -20.69
C VAL A 87 -6.65 -0.19 -19.81
N GLN A 88 -6.61 0.52 -18.69
CA GLN A 88 -7.73 0.60 -17.75
C GLN A 88 -8.21 2.04 -17.61
N ALA A 89 -9.53 2.21 -17.48
CA ALA A 89 -10.15 3.47 -17.10
C ALA A 89 -11.09 3.24 -15.94
N THR A 90 -10.90 4.02 -14.86
CA THR A 90 -11.74 4.02 -13.66
C THR A 90 -12.41 5.37 -13.48
N GLY A 91 -13.46 5.42 -12.67
CA GLY A 91 -14.24 6.65 -12.58
C GLY A 91 -14.94 7.02 -13.89
N SER A 92 -15.46 6.04 -14.61
CA SER A 92 -16.07 6.16 -15.95
C SER A 92 -17.58 5.85 -15.94
N ASN A 93 -18.21 5.90 -17.09
CA ASN A 93 -19.60 5.49 -17.32
C ASN A 93 -19.67 4.45 -18.45
N LEU A 94 -20.69 3.59 -18.45
CA LEU A 94 -20.80 2.47 -19.40
C LEU A 94 -20.90 2.93 -20.86
N ASP A 95 -21.48 4.10 -21.11
CA ASP A 95 -21.60 4.71 -22.45
C ASP A 95 -20.25 5.12 -23.05
N LYS A 96 -19.19 5.24 -22.25
CA LYS A 96 -17.83 5.57 -22.69
C LYS A 96 -17.05 4.38 -23.30
N GLN A 97 -17.62 3.18 -23.28
CA GLN A 97 -16.96 1.94 -23.70
C GLN A 97 -16.44 2.02 -25.16
N ALA A 98 -17.27 2.47 -26.10
CA ALA A 98 -16.87 2.58 -27.51
C ALA A 98 -15.84 3.69 -27.74
N ASP A 99 -15.94 4.79 -27.00
CA ASP A 99 -14.99 5.91 -27.08
C ASP A 99 -13.61 5.50 -26.53
N LEU A 100 -13.55 4.74 -25.43
CA LEU A 100 -12.30 4.20 -24.92
C LEU A 100 -11.55 3.42 -26.01
N GLN A 101 -12.21 2.44 -26.63
CA GLN A 101 -11.59 1.63 -27.68
C GLN A 101 -11.09 2.50 -28.82
N ARG A 102 -11.96 3.39 -29.33
CA ARG A 102 -11.64 4.28 -30.45
C ARG A 102 -10.44 5.17 -30.14
N ILE A 103 -10.40 5.80 -28.96
CA ILE A 103 -9.33 6.71 -28.57
C ILE A 103 -8.02 5.96 -28.38
N VAL A 104 -8.03 4.79 -27.73
CA VAL A 104 -6.82 3.95 -27.58
C VAL A 104 -6.24 3.63 -28.95
N GLU A 105 -7.05 3.08 -29.87
CA GLU A 105 -6.57 2.67 -31.18
C GLU A 105 -6.15 3.86 -32.06
N SER A 106 -6.91 4.96 -32.05
CA SER A 106 -6.55 6.16 -32.84
C SER A 106 -5.31 6.87 -32.30
N THR A 107 -5.15 6.95 -30.98
CA THR A 107 -3.95 7.58 -30.39
C THR A 107 -2.71 6.74 -30.67
N LEU A 108 -2.78 5.43 -30.53
CA LEU A 108 -1.66 4.54 -30.86
C LEU A 108 -1.31 4.61 -32.35
N GLN A 109 -2.31 4.67 -33.23
CA GLN A 109 -2.07 4.85 -34.67
C GLN A 109 -1.38 6.20 -34.96
N GLU A 110 -1.86 7.29 -34.35
CA GLU A 110 -1.27 8.62 -34.52
C GLU A 110 0.20 8.67 -34.03
N LEU A 111 0.48 8.05 -32.88
CA LEU A 111 1.85 7.95 -32.34
C LEU A 111 2.76 7.14 -33.27
N CYS A 112 2.26 6.04 -33.85
CA CYS A 112 3.02 5.28 -34.82
C CYS A 112 3.30 6.04 -36.12
N ASP A 113 2.37 6.91 -36.56
CA ASP A 113 2.50 7.65 -37.82
C ASP A 113 3.37 8.90 -37.69
N LYS A 114 3.35 9.55 -36.51
CA LYS A 114 4.16 10.75 -36.22
C LYS A 114 5.54 10.40 -35.60
N GLY A 115 5.70 9.19 -35.12
CA GLY A 115 6.83 8.74 -34.28
C GLY A 115 6.60 9.02 -32.79
N LEU A 116 7.00 8.06 -31.95
CA LEU A 116 6.96 8.24 -30.50
C LEU A 116 8.05 9.22 -30.03
N ASP A 117 7.79 9.87 -28.91
CA ASP A 117 8.77 10.73 -28.24
C ASP A 117 9.93 9.87 -27.71
N LYS A 118 11.09 9.97 -28.35
CA LYS A 118 12.30 9.19 -28.04
C LYS A 118 12.87 9.52 -26.67
N GLU A 119 12.75 10.79 -26.22
CA GLU A 119 13.20 11.18 -24.88
C GLU A 119 12.33 10.55 -23.80
N LEU A 120 11.01 10.47 -24.02
CA LEU A 120 10.09 9.81 -23.10
C LEU A 120 10.35 8.30 -23.04
N LEU A 121 10.62 7.66 -24.17
CA LEU A 121 10.98 6.23 -24.21
C LEU A 121 12.31 5.97 -23.53
N GLU A 122 13.31 6.82 -23.73
CA GLU A 122 14.61 6.70 -23.06
C GLU A 122 14.49 6.92 -21.55
N ALA A 123 13.72 7.89 -21.11
CA ALA A 123 13.43 8.13 -19.71
C ALA A 123 12.73 6.93 -19.05
N SER A 124 11.77 6.34 -19.77
CA SER A 124 11.06 5.13 -19.33
C SER A 124 12.00 3.92 -19.23
N LEU A 125 12.86 3.72 -20.23
CA LEU A 125 13.87 2.68 -20.23
C LEU A 125 14.86 2.84 -19.05
N ASN A 126 15.29 4.06 -18.76
CA ASN A 126 16.19 4.34 -17.64
C ASN A 126 15.53 4.03 -16.30
N SER A 127 14.25 4.33 -16.12
CA SER A 127 13.49 4.01 -14.91
C SER A 127 13.39 2.49 -14.69
N ILE A 128 13.11 1.72 -15.75
CA ILE A 128 13.06 0.24 -15.70
C ILE A 128 14.45 -0.34 -15.42
N GLU A 129 15.48 0.13 -16.13
CA GLU A 129 16.87 -0.29 -15.90
C GLU A 129 17.32 -0.01 -14.47
N PHE A 130 16.98 1.16 -13.92
CA PHE A 130 17.28 1.49 -12.53
C PHE A 130 16.67 0.48 -11.55
N ALA A 131 15.37 0.18 -11.71
CA ALA A 131 14.68 -0.78 -10.84
C ALA A 131 15.31 -2.19 -10.91
N LEU A 132 15.70 -2.64 -12.11
CA LEU A 132 16.37 -3.92 -12.31
C LEU A 132 17.76 -3.97 -11.63
N ARG A 133 18.53 -2.90 -11.72
CA ARG A 133 19.88 -2.79 -11.10
C ARG A 133 19.83 -2.66 -9.59
N GLU A 134 18.91 -1.85 -9.06
CA GLU A 134 18.71 -1.68 -7.63
C GLU A 134 18.30 -3.00 -6.97
N SER A 135 17.40 -3.74 -7.61
CA SER A 135 16.85 -5.00 -7.12
C SER A 135 16.38 -4.90 -5.66
N ASP A 136 15.71 -3.78 -5.34
CA ASP A 136 15.14 -3.56 -4.01
C ASP A 136 13.72 -4.16 -3.95
N PHE A 137 13.59 -5.24 -3.21
CA PHE A 137 12.32 -5.91 -2.97
C PHE A 137 11.75 -5.62 -1.56
N GLY A 138 12.24 -4.55 -0.94
CA GLY A 138 11.89 -4.18 0.43
C GLY A 138 12.32 -5.27 1.43
N GLY A 139 11.45 -5.60 2.36
CA GLY A 139 11.70 -6.65 3.37
C GLY A 139 11.59 -8.10 2.85
N ARG A 140 11.42 -8.33 1.54
CA ARG A 140 11.36 -9.69 0.97
C ARG A 140 12.76 -10.25 0.77
N PRO A 141 13.00 -11.55 1.08
CA PRO A 141 14.24 -12.21 0.72
C PRO A 141 14.46 -12.16 -0.81
N ILE A 142 15.62 -11.68 -1.23
CA ILE A 142 15.95 -11.51 -2.65
C ILE A 142 15.85 -12.83 -3.46
N GLY A 143 16.23 -13.96 -2.85
CA GLY A 143 16.10 -15.28 -3.47
C GLY A 143 14.65 -15.65 -3.77
N LEU A 144 13.71 -15.29 -2.88
CA LEU A 144 12.28 -15.50 -3.14
C LEU A 144 11.79 -14.65 -4.31
N ALA A 145 12.22 -13.38 -4.41
CA ALA A 145 11.84 -12.52 -5.52
C ALA A 145 12.36 -13.08 -6.87
N TYR A 146 13.60 -13.55 -6.90
CA TYR A 146 14.18 -14.16 -8.10
C TYR A 146 13.48 -15.48 -8.48
N ILE A 147 13.17 -16.36 -7.51
CA ILE A 147 12.45 -17.61 -7.79
C ILE A 147 11.06 -17.31 -8.38
N ILE A 148 10.33 -16.33 -7.83
CA ILE A 148 9.03 -15.95 -8.39
C ILE A 148 9.18 -15.49 -9.84
N ARG A 149 10.16 -14.64 -10.17
CA ARG A 149 10.41 -14.20 -11.55
C ARG A 149 10.84 -15.38 -12.47
N MET A 150 11.63 -16.31 -11.96
CA MET A 150 12.01 -17.53 -12.69
C MET A 150 10.79 -18.40 -13.04
N MET A 151 9.79 -18.43 -12.15
CA MET A 151 8.56 -19.23 -12.37
C MET A 151 7.75 -18.74 -13.57
N ASP A 152 7.85 -17.46 -13.94
CA ASP A 152 7.13 -16.88 -15.09
C ASP A 152 7.53 -17.57 -16.42
N ASN A 153 8.78 -18.06 -16.50
CA ASN A 153 9.26 -18.88 -17.62
C ASN A 153 9.18 -20.39 -17.35
N TRP A 154 9.61 -20.81 -16.16
CA TRP A 154 9.74 -22.22 -15.82
C TRP A 154 8.42 -23.00 -15.87
N LEU A 155 7.32 -22.38 -15.47
CA LEU A 155 5.97 -22.99 -15.54
C LEU A 155 5.52 -23.33 -16.97
N TYR A 156 6.19 -22.76 -17.97
CA TYR A 156 5.87 -22.93 -19.40
C TYR A 156 6.97 -23.62 -20.20
N ASP A 157 7.85 -24.39 -19.52
CA ASP A 157 8.93 -25.20 -20.10
C ASP A 157 10.05 -24.36 -20.76
N ASN A 158 10.18 -23.07 -20.43
CA ASN A 158 11.27 -22.20 -20.87
C ASN A 158 12.43 -22.20 -19.84
N ASP A 159 13.57 -21.63 -20.23
CA ASP A 159 14.73 -21.51 -19.33
C ASP A 159 14.40 -20.59 -18.14
N PRO A 160 14.44 -21.08 -16.89
CA PRO A 160 14.13 -20.28 -15.71
C PRO A 160 15.07 -19.09 -15.52
N LEU A 161 16.31 -19.14 -16.03
CA LEU A 161 17.30 -18.08 -15.84
C LEU A 161 17.18 -16.96 -16.88
N GLU A 162 16.48 -17.19 -17.97
CA GLU A 162 16.41 -16.27 -19.10
C GLU A 162 15.92 -14.86 -18.71
N LEU A 163 14.89 -14.76 -17.84
CA LEU A 163 14.36 -13.47 -17.38
C LEU A 163 15.28 -12.73 -16.37
N LEU A 164 16.32 -13.40 -15.87
CA LEU A 164 17.32 -12.76 -15.01
C LEU A 164 18.46 -12.13 -15.81
N HIS A 165 18.62 -12.48 -17.09
CA HIS A 165 19.64 -11.95 -18.01
C HIS A 165 19.05 -10.80 -18.85
N TYR A 166 18.93 -9.62 -18.27
CA TYR A 166 18.26 -8.47 -18.90
C TYR A 166 19.21 -7.53 -19.69
N GLU A 167 20.52 -7.63 -19.53
CA GLU A 167 21.47 -6.68 -20.08
C GLU A 167 21.47 -6.65 -21.62
N GLU A 168 21.39 -7.82 -22.26
CA GLU A 168 21.35 -7.91 -23.72
C GLU A 168 20.03 -7.35 -24.26
N ALA A 169 18.91 -7.67 -23.62
CA ALA A 169 17.59 -7.15 -23.94
C ALA A 169 17.55 -5.61 -23.84
N LEU A 170 18.07 -5.05 -22.73
CA LEU A 170 18.18 -3.59 -22.56
C LEU A 170 19.06 -2.95 -23.67
N ALA A 171 20.18 -3.57 -24.00
CA ALA A 171 21.08 -3.04 -25.03
C ALA A 171 20.41 -3.05 -26.42
N ASN A 172 19.62 -4.08 -26.75
CA ASN A 172 18.89 -4.18 -28.01
C ASN A 172 17.75 -3.15 -28.06
N ILE A 173 16.98 -3.00 -27.00
CA ILE A 173 15.92 -1.99 -26.87
C ILE A 173 16.50 -0.59 -27.03
N ARG A 174 17.64 -0.30 -26.38
CA ARG A 174 18.34 1.00 -26.50
C ARG A 174 18.82 1.29 -27.91
N LYS A 175 19.30 0.28 -28.66
CA LYS A 175 19.58 0.43 -30.10
C LYS A 175 18.30 0.67 -30.92
N GLY A 176 17.22 -0.02 -30.55
CA GLY A 176 15.91 0.13 -31.20
C GLY A 176 15.31 1.53 -31.09
N LEU A 177 15.64 2.31 -30.05
CA LEU A 177 15.23 3.70 -29.89
C LEU A 177 15.67 4.61 -31.05
N ALA A 178 16.76 4.30 -31.73
CA ALA A 178 17.21 5.05 -32.90
C ALA A 178 16.31 4.86 -34.13
N GLY A 179 15.56 3.76 -34.19
CA GLY A 179 14.70 3.39 -35.32
C GLY A 179 13.20 3.51 -35.02
N THR A 180 12.42 2.57 -35.53
CA THR A 180 10.96 2.44 -35.42
C THR A 180 10.55 1.22 -34.57
N TYR A 181 11.41 0.75 -33.71
CA TYR A 181 11.21 -0.50 -32.94
C TYR A 181 9.89 -0.49 -32.15
N PHE A 182 9.59 0.57 -31.43
CA PHE A 182 8.38 0.68 -30.62
C PHE A 182 7.13 0.90 -31.47
N GLU A 183 7.23 1.68 -32.54
CA GLU A 183 6.14 1.85 -33.50
C GLU A 183 5.78 0.51 -34.15
N ASP A 184 6.77 -0.29 -34.54
CA ASP A 184 6.57 -1.60 -35.14
C ASP A 184 5.99 -2.59 -34.11
N LEU A 185 6.44 -2.54 -32.85
CA LEU A 185 5.88 -3.33 -31.76
C LEU A 185 4.39 -3.01 -31.56
N ILE A 186 4.00 -1.74 -31.51
CA ILE A 186 2.60 -1.32 -31.38
C ILE A 186 1.78 -1.79 -32.60
N ARG A 187 2.26 -1.59 -33.82
CA ARG A 187 1.55 -2.02 -35.02
C ARG A 187 1.29 -3.50 -35.05
N HIS A 188 2.33 -4.33 -34.80
CA HIS A 188 2.22 -5.77 -34.92
C HIS A 188 1.46 -6.41 -33.74
N SER A 189 1.72 -5.95 -32.53
CA SER A 189 1.23 -6.63 -31.33
C SER A 189 -0.08 -6.07 -30.80
N ILE A 190 -0.43 -4.81 -31.12
CA ILE A 190 -1.63 -4.14 -30.61
C ILE A 190 -2.60 -3.80 -31.74
N LEU A 191 -2.21 -2.94 -32.69
CA LEU A 191 -3.13 -2.41 -33.72
C LEU A 191 -3.64 -3.50 -34.68
N ASN A 192 -2.77 -4.41 -35.10
CA ASN A 192 -3.11 -5.52 -36.01
C ASN A 192 -3.57 -6.78 -35.26
N ASN A 193 -3.82 -6.68 -33.94
CA ASN A 193 -4.17 -7.81 -33.11
C ASN A 193 -5.68 -7.88 -32.85
N ASN A 194 -6.32 -8.97 -33.34
CA ASN A 194 -7.74 -9.25 -33.10
C ASN A 194 -8.00 -10.04 -31.82
N HIS A 195 -6.94 -10.55 -31.16
CA HIS A 195 -7.07 -11.25 -29.88
C HIS A 195 -7.13 -10.25 -28.73
N LYS A 196 -8.22 -9.48 -28.68
CA LYS A 196 -8.45 -8.41 -27.73
C LYS A 196 -9.85 -8.48 -27.15
N VAL A 197 -10.00 -7.96 -25.93
CA VAL A 197 -11.28 -7.87 -25.24
C VAL A 197 -11.40 -6.57 -24.47
N LEU A 198 -12.53 -5.91 -24.60
CA LEU A 198 -12.93 -4.79 -23.76
C LEU A 198 -13.96 -5.28 -22.76
N VAL A 199 -13.58 -5.30 -21.49
CA VAL A 199 -14.45 -5.66 -20.36
C VAL A 199 -14.88 -4.39 -19.65
N SER A 200 -16.19 -4.22 -19.42
CA SER A 200 -16.73 -3.13 -18.62
C SER A 200 -17.47 -3.70 -17.42
N ILE A 201 -17.15 -3.18 -16.23
CA ILE A 201 -17.81 -3.53 -14.98
C ILE A 201 -18.53 -2.29 -14.48
N TYR A 202 -19.87 -2.34 -14.43
CA TYR A 202 -20.71 -1.19 -14.11
C TYR A 202 -21.53 -1.41 -12.82
N PRO A 203 -21.82 -0.33 -12.07
CA PRO A 203 -22.55 -0.44 -10.81
C PRO A 203 -24.02 -0.74 -11.04
N GLU A 204 -24.59 -1.64 -10.22
CA GLU A 204 -26.03 -1.96 -10.21
C GLU A 204 -26.53 -2.07 -8.78
N ARG A 205 -27.53 -1.24 -8.41
CA ARG A 205 -28.20 -1.30 -7.12
C ARG A 205 -29.11 -2.52 -7.05
N GLY A 206 -29.21 -3.15 -5.87
CA GLY A 206 -30.09 -4.31 -5.66
C GLY A 206 -29.57 -5.62 -6.30
N LEU A 207 -28.39 -5.61 -6.92
CA LEU A 207 -27.81 -6.80 -7.54
C LEU A 207 -27.49 -7.86 -6.50
N GLN A 208 -26.97 -7.44 -5.33
CA GLN A 208 -26.57 -8.36 -4.27
C GLN A 208 -27.81 -9.09 -3.70
N GLU A 209 -28.84 -8.35 -3.36
CA GLU A 209 -30.09 -8.89 -2.84
C GLU A 209 -30.73 -9.87 -3.82
N ARG A 210 -30.72 -9.54 -5.12
CA ARG A 210 -31.23 -10.44 -6.17
C ARG A 210 -30.41 -11.74 -6.24
N LYS A 211 -29.09 -11.65 -6.25
CA LYS A 211 -28.22 -12.84 -6.27
C LYS A 211 -28.37 -13.70 -5.01
N ASP A 212 -28.54 -13.08 -3.85
CA ASP A 212 -28.73 -13.80 -2.60
C ASP A 212 -30.10 -14.51 -2.57
N ALA A 213 -31.16 -13.86 -3.11
CA ALA A 213 -32.47 -14.48 -3.27
C ALA A 213 -32.42 -15.68 -4.25
N GLU A 214 -31.73 -15.52 -5.40
CA GLU A 214 -31.54 -16.60 -6.37
C GLU A 214 -30.77 -17.80 -5.77
N VAL A 215 -29.70 -17.56 -5.03
CA VAL A 215 -28.93 -18.61 -4.33
C VAL A 215 -29.79 -19.29 -3.28
N LYS A 216 -30.56 -18.53 -2.48
CA LYS A 216 -31.45 -19.06 -1.44
C LYS A 216 -32.53 -19.95 -2.03
N GLU A 217 -33.16 -19.52 -3.12
CA GLU A 217 -34.17 -20.29 -3.84
C GLU A 217 -33.59 -21.58 -4.44
N HIS A 218 -32.41 -21.45 -5.08
CA HIS A 218 -31.71 -22.62 -5.63
C HIS A 218 -31.37 -23.65 -4.55
N LEU A 219 -30.79 -23.21 -3.42
CA LEU A 219 -30.46 -24.10 -2.30
C LEU A 219 -31.71 -24.70 -1.65
N ALA A 220 -32.81 -23.94 -1.54
CA ALA A 220 -34.08 -24.47 -1.04
C ALA A 220 -34.64 -25.58 -1.97
N THR A 221 -34.56 -25.35 -3.28
CA THR A 221 -34.96 -26.34 -4.30
C THR A 221 -34.09 -27.60 -4.25
N LEU A 222 -32.78 -27.44 -4.15
CA LEU A 222 -31.84 -28.58 -3.97
C LEU A 222 -32.22 -29.39 -2.73
N LYS A 223 -32.37 -28.71 -1.59
CA LYS A 223 -32.72 -29.37 -0.31
C LYS A 223 -34.06 -30.08 -0.37
N ALA A 224 -35.08 -29.51 -1.03
CA ALA A 224 -36.38 -30.11 -1.19
C ALA A 224 -36.34 -31.39 -2.05
N ASN A 225 -35.41 -31.53 -2.96
CA ASN A 225 -35.22 -32.69 -3.82
C ASN A 225 -34.29 -33.75 -3.24
N MET A 226 -33.61 -33.48 -2.07
CA MET A 226 -32.74 -34.44 -1.42
C MET A 226 -33.51 -35.44 -0.58
N THR A 227 -33.03 -36.68 -0.55
CA THR A 227 -33.51 -37.70 0.39
C THR A 227 -32.98 -37.42 1.80
N SER A 228 -33.59 -38.04 2.81
CA SER A 228 -33.11 -37.94 4.20
C SER A 228 -31.68 -38.48 4.34
N GLU A 229 -31.36 -39.54 3.62
CA GLU A 229 -30.04 -40.17 3.62
C GLU A 229 -28.97 -39.23 3.04
N GLU A 230 -29.28 -38.50 1.96
CA GLU A 230 -28.36 -37.51 1.35
C GLU A 230 -28.14 -36.35 2.31
N ILE A 231 -29.15 -35.86 3.00
CA ILE A 231 -29.03 -34.80 4.01
C ILE A 231 -28.17 -35.28 5.20
N GLU A 232 -28.42 -36.49 5.71
CA GLU A 232 -27.63 -37.08 6.78
C GLU A 232 -26.18 -37.27 6.38
N ALA A 233 -25.91 -37.68 5.13
CA ALA A 233 -24.54 -37.81 4.60
C ALA A 233 -23.82 -36.48 4.58
N ILE A 234 -24.44 -35.36 4.18
CA ILE A 234 -23.85 -34.01 4.21
C ILE A 234 -23.57 -33.59 5.66
N VAL A 235 -24.49 -33.81 6.58
CA VAL A 235 -24.31 -33.51 8.01
C VAL A 235 -23.13 -34.25 8.58
N GLU A 236 -23.02 -35.56 8.28
CA GLU A 236 -21.93 -36.39 8.76
C GLU A 236 -20.59 -36.01 8.14
N GLN A 237 -20.57 -35.68 6.85
CA GLN A 237 -19.39 -35.16 6.17
C GLN A 237 -18.91 -33.85 6.80
N THR A 238 -19.84 -32.94 7.11
CA THR A 238 -19.53 -31.65 7.75
C THR A 238 -18.97 -31.87 9.17
N LYS A 239 -19.54 -32.81 9.94
CA LYS A 239 -18.99 -33.17 11.26
C LYS A 239 -17.57 -33.72 11.15
N ARG A 240 -17.34 -34.64 10.20
CA ARG A 240 -15.98 -35.18 9.97
C ARG A 240 -14.99 -34.12 9.54
N LEU A 241 -15.41 -33.16 8.72
CA LEU A 241 -14.58 -32.03 8.34
C LEU A 241 -14.19 -31.19 9.56
N LYS A 242 -15.15 -30.84 10.43
CA LYS A 242 -14.86 -30.10 11.68
C LYS A 242 -13.89 -30.84 12.59
N ILE A 243 -14.12 -32.14 12.82
CA ILE A 243 -13.21 -32.96 13.62
C ILE A 243 -11.81 -32.93 13.01
N ARG A 244 -11.67 -33.08 11.70
CA ARG A 244 -10.36 -33.04 11.03
C ARG A 244 -9.67 -31.68 11.18
N GLN A 245 -10.43 -30.59 11.12
CA GLN A 245 -9.90 -29.22 11.31
C GLN A 245 -9.41 -28.95 12.74
N GLU A 246 -9.99 -29.64 13.73
CA GLU A 246 -9.69 -29.50 15.16
C GLU A 246 -8.66 -30.53 15.65
N THR A 247 -8.42 -31.62 14.88
CA THR A 247 -7.49 -32.68 15.28
C THR A 247 -6.05 -32.26 14.94
N PRO A 248 -5.16 -32.13 15.91
CA PRO A 248 -3.76 -31.84 15.71
C PRO A 248 -3.05 -32.97 14.95
N ASP A 249 -1.96 -32.66 14.26
CA ASP A 249 -1.10 -33.66 13.65
C ASP A 249 -0.45 -34.57 14.73
N SER A 250 -0.05 -35.81 14.35
CA SER A 250 0.59 -36.73 15.27
C SER A 250 1.99 -36.23 15.67
N ASP A 251 2.42 -36.63 16.90
CA ASP A 251 3.75 -36.27 17.39
C ASP A 251 4.88 -36.73 16.46
N GLU A 252 4.73 -37.90 15.78
CA GLU A 252 5.69 -38.39 14.82
C GLU A 252 5.76 -37.49 13.58
N ALA A 253 4.60 -37.02 13.06
CA ALA A 253 4.55 -36.10 11.96
C ALA A 253 5.19 -34.76 12.32
N LEU A 254 4.85 -34.23 13.50
CA LEU A 254 5.45 -32.98 13.99
C LEU A 254 6.96 -33.12 14.22
N ALA A 255 7.43 -34.27 14.75
CA ALA A 255 8.84 -34.53 14.98
C ALA A 255 9.67 -34.64 13.69
N SER A 256 9.06 -34.96 12.56
CA SER A 256 9.74 -35.02 11.27
C SER A 256 10.16 -33.65 10.72
N ILE A 257 9.55 -32.57 11.19
CA ILE A 257 9.87 -31.20 10.75
C ILE A 257 11.08 -30.71 11.57
N PRO A 258 12.21 -30.36 10.90
CA PRO A 258 13.38 -29.83 11.59
C PRO A 258 13.06 -28.44 12.16
N LEU A 259 13.51 -28.17 13.37
CA LEU A 259 13.42 -26.87 14.04
C LEU A 259 14.82 -26.39 14.40
N LEU A 260 15.02 -25.07 14.36
CA LEU A 260 16.17 -24.43 14.99
C LEU A 260 16.11 -24.59 16.52
N GLU A 261 17.25 -24.49 17.17
CA GLU A 261 17.32 -24.37 18.62
C GLU A 261 17.27 -22.88 19.02
N LEU A 262 16.80 -22.58 20.24
CA LEU A 262 16.80 -21.17 20.71
C LEU A 262 18.20 -20.59 20.80
N SER A 263 19.23 -21.44 20.98
CA SER A 263 20.65 -21.03 20.93
C SER A 263 21.14 -20.55 19.57
N ASP A 264 20.42 -20.88 18.49
CA ASP A 264 20.75 -20.44 17.13
C ASP A 264 20.26 -19.01 16.86
N LEU A 265 19.40 -18.47 17.73
CA LEU A 265 18.82 -17.14 17.59
C LEU A 265 19.78 -16.06 18.10
N ASN A 266 19.95 -15.00 17.30
CA ASN A 266 20.78 -13.87 17.70
C ASN A 266 19.92 -12.77 18.36
N PRO A 267 20.10 -12.47 19.65
CA PRO A 267 19.40 -11.37 20.29
C PRO A 267 19.88 -9.98 19.85
N ASN A 268 21.08 -9.89 19.25
CA ASN A 268 21.63 -8.61 18.85
C ASN A 268 20.97 -8.11 17.55
N ILE A 269 20.95 -6.81 17.40
CA ILE A 269 20.49 -6.11 16.19
C ILE A 269 21.68 -5.45 15.55
N GLU A 270 21.78 -5.53 14.22
CA GLU A 270 22.77 -4.74 13.49
C GLU A 270 22.47 -3.25 13.70
N ALA A 271 23.42 -2.53 14.27
CA ALA A 271 23.32 -1.08 14.44
C ALA A 271 23.43 -0.42 13.07
N VAL A 272 22.48 0.45 12.74
CA VAL A 272 22.60 1.33 11.59
C VAL A 272 23.38 2.56 12.02
N GLU A 273 24.60 2.72 11.50
CA GLU A 273 25.40 3.89 11.77
C GLU A 273 24.73 5.14 11.19
N ARG A 274 24.66 6.22 11.99
CA ARG A 274 24.12 7.51 11.60
C ARG A 274 25.05 8.60 12.15
N ARG A 275 25.55 9.44 11.27
CA ARG A 275 26.36 10.60 11.62
C ARG A 275 25.59 11.87 11.32
N GLU A 276 25.78 12.88 12.13
CA GLU A 276 25.17 14.19 11.94
C GLU A 276 26.17 15.21 11.43
N SER A 277 25.73 16.02 10.49
CA SER A 277 26.40 17.23 10.02
C SER A 277 25.38 18.34 9.79
N LYS A 278 25.77 19.49 9.26
CA LYS A 278 24.87 20.63 9.05
C LYS A 278 25.15 21.36 7.74
N ILE A 279 24.06 21.76 7.09
CA ILE A 279 24.07 22.76 6.03
C ILE A 279 23.33 24.00 6.58
N GLY A 280 24.07 25.03 7.00
CA GLY A 280 23.48 26.14 7.73
C GLY A 280 22.87 25.68 9.05
N ASN A 281 21.57 25.90 9.22
CA ASN A 281 20.79 25.44 10.40
C ASN A 281 20.15 24.06 10.18
N THR A 282 20.13 23.55 8.95
CA THR A 282 19.51 22.27 8.61
C THR A 282 20.43 21.10 9.00
N THR A 283 19.90 20.13 9.73
CA THR A 283 20.63 18.91 10.11
C THR A 283 20.64 17.92 8.97
N VAL A 284 21.82 17.36 8.67
CA VAL A 284 21.99 16.26 7.71
C VAL A 284 22.37 15.00 8.50
N HIS A 285 21.61 13.95 8.27
CA HIS A 285 21.80 12.61 8.83
C HIS A 285 22.41 11.71 7.76
N PHE A 286 23.72 11.50 7.85
CA PHE A 286 24.44 10.61 6.95
C PHE A 286 24.41 9.18 7.46
N VAL A 287 24.02 8.25 6.59
CA VAL A 287 24.00 6.81 6.85
C VAL A 287 24.96 6.12 5.87
N PRO A 288 26.23 5.91 6.28
CA PRO A 288 27.22 5.27 5.43
C PRO A 288 26.82 3.83 5.14
N THR A 289 26.69 3.49 3.85
CA THR A 289 26.24 2.17 3.42
C THR A 289 26.80 1.84 2.05
N PHE A 290 27.23 0.60 1.85
CA PHE A 290 27.54 0.10 0.51
C PHE A 290 26.25 0.00 -0.32
N THR A 291 26.11 0.88 -1.29
CA THR A 291 24.86 1.06 -2.07
C THR A 291 24.98 0.62 -3.53
N LYS A 292 26.11 0.08 -3.94
CA LYS A 292 26.43 -0.23 -5.35
C LYS A 292 26.32 1.01 -6.25
N GLY A 293 26.66 2.18 -5.74
CA GLY A 293 26.66 3.45 -6.48
C GLY A 293 25.28 4.11 -6.60
N ILE A 294 24.33 3.79 -5.71
CA ILE A 294 23.03 4.46 -5.62
C ILE A 294 23.02 5.35 -4.39
N ASN A 295 22.59 6.59 -4.53
CA ASN A 295 22.36 7.51 -3.43
C ASN A 295 20.87 7.64 -3.13
N TYR A 296 20.51 7.69 -1.84
CA TYR A 296 19.13 7.90 -1.38
C TYR A 296 19.09 9.17 -0.53
N VAL A 297 18.15 10.06 -0.85
CA VAL A 297 17.92 11.31 -0.12
C VAL A 297 16.48 11.31 0.38
N GLY A 298 16.30 11.75 1.64
CA GLY A 298 14.99 11.99 2.23
C GLY A 298 14.95 13.35 2.91
N LEU A 299 13.98 14.17 2.57
CA LEU A 299 13.68 15.42 3.25
C LEU A 299 12.52 15.19 4.21
N TYR A 300 12.78 15.28 5.51
CA TYR A 300 11.83 15.01 6.59
C TYR A 300 11.31 16.32 7.15
N PHE A 301 10.19 16.81 6.65
CA PHE A 301 9.54 18.05 7.12
C PHE A 301 8.56 17.76 8.24
N LYS A 302 8.68 18.47 9.36
CA LYS A 302 7.74 18.37 10.49
C LYS A 302 6.43 19.06 10.16
N LEU A 303 5.31 18.46 10.57
CA LEU A 303 3.97 19.01 10.36
C LEU A 303 3.35 19.62 11.62
N ASN A 304 4.11 19.74 12.70
CA ASN A 304 3.66 20.35 13.97
C ASN A 304 3.21 21.82 13.82
N CYS A 305 3.65 22.49 12.76
CA CYS A 305 3.27 23.89 12.44
C CYS A 305 1.91 24.03 11.78
N LEU A 306 1.23 22.92 11.49
CA LEU A 306 -0.09 22.90 10.87
C LEU A 306 -1.20 22.69 11.90
N THR A 307 -2.41 23.15 11.58
CA THR A 307 -3.63 22.74 12.27
C THR A 307 -4.11 21.37 11.78
N GLU A 308 -5.01 20.70 12.50
CA GLU A 308 -5.60 19.42 12.06
C GLU A 308 -6.36 19.55 10.72
N GLU A 309 -6.98 20.69 10.46
CA GLU A 309 -7.66 20.98 9.18
C GLU A 309 -6.66 21.08 8.01
N GLU A 310 -5.50 21.70 8.24
CA GLU A 310 -4.45 21.88 7.22
C GLU A 310 -3.75 20.57 6.84
N LEU A 311 -3.83 19.51 7.66
CA LEU A 311 -3.29 18.18 7.31
C LEU A 311 -3.91 17.64 6.03
N PHE A 312 -5.20 17.90 5.78
CA PHE A 312 -5.84 17.49 4.52
C PHE A 312 -5.16 18.09 3.28
N TYR A 313 -4.79 19.36 3.35
CA TYR A 313 -4.07 20.01 2.24
C TYR A 313 -2.62 19.54 2.15
N ALA A 314 -2.01 19.15 3.27
CA ALA A 314 -0.70 18.52 3.27
C ALA A 314 -0.74 17.13 2.59
N ASP A 315 -1.80 16.34 2.81
CA ASP A 315 -2.01 15.07 2.12
C ASP A 315 -2.14 15.27 0.59
N ILE A 316 -2.96 16.25 0.16
CA ILE A 316 -3.07 16.61 -1.26
C ILE A 316 -1.70 17.06 -1.80
N LEU A 317 -0.99 17.93 -1.07
CA LEU A 317 0.33 18.41 -1.46
C LEU A 317 1.31 17.24 -1.66
N SER A 318 1.29 16.25 -0.75
CA SER A 318 2.09 15.04 -0.89
C SER A 318 1.78 14.26 -2.19
N ASP A 319 0.51 14.14 -2.56
CA ASP A 319 0.07 13.43 -3.77
C ASP A 319 0.47 14.14 -5.07
N ILE A 320 0.57 15.48 -5.08
CA ILE A 320 0.77 16.26 -6.31
C ILE A 320 2.21 16.69 -6.56
N LEU A 321 3.13 16.61 -5.57
CA LEU A 321 4.54 16.97 -5.75
C LEU A 321 5.19 16.17 -6.89
N GLY A 322 5.85 16.89 -7.83
CA GLY A 322 6.43 16.31 -9.04
C GLY A 322 5.44 15.97 -10.15
N ARG A 323 4.14 16.30 -9.98
CA ARG A 323 3.06 16.04 -10.93
C ARG A 323 2.35 17.30 -11.40
N ILE A 324 2.74 18.45 -10.90
CA ILE A 324 2.27 19.79 -11.28
C ILE A 324 3.44 20.61 -11.85
N ASP A 325 3.11 21.72 -12.47
CA ASP A 325 4.09 22.66 -13.00
C ASP A 325 5.01 23.20 -11.90
N THR A 326 6.17 23.67 -12.30
CA THR A 326 7.06 24.48 -11.47
C THR A 326 7.22 25.86 -12.08
N SER A 327 7.75 26.81 -11.33
CA SER A 327 8.08 28.14 -11.86
C SER A 327 9.13 28.10 -12.98
N GLU A 328 9.77 26.94 -13.22
CA GLU A 328 10.78 26.77 -14.27
C GLU A 328 10.24 26.10 -15.53
N ARG A 329 9.22 25.23 -15.39
CA ARG A 329 8.71 24.42 -16.51
C ARG A 329 7.39 23.71 -16.19
N GLY A 330 6.73 23.22 -17.23
CA GLY A 330 5.53 22.39 -17.11
C GLY A 330 5.84 21.00 -16.59
N TYR A 331 4.84 20.37 -15.96
CA TYR A 331 4.95 19.06 -15.30
C TYR A 331 5.38 17.93 -16.23
N GLU A 332 5.05 18.00 -17.53
CA GLU A 332 5.46 16.99 -18.51
C GLU A 332 6.99 16.97 -18.69
N ALA A 333 7.60 18.16 -18.82
CA ALA A 333 9.05 18.29 -18.92
C ALA A 333 9.75 17.91 -17.60
N LEU A 334 9.15 18.27 -16.46
CA LEU A 334 9.64 17.87 -15.15
C LEU A 334 9.62 16.34 -14.98
N ALA A 335 8.52 15.69 -15.34
CA ALA A 335 8.38 14.23 -15.25
C ALA A 335 9.41 13.49 -16.11
N LYS A 336 9.67 13.98 -17.34
CA LYS A 336 10.73 13.43 -18.21
C LYS A 336 12.11 13.55 -17.56
N ASP A 337 12.43 14.70 -16.99
CA ASP A 337 13.73 14.95 -16.37
C ASP A 337 13.91 14.08 -15.09
N ILE A 338 12.86 13.93 -14.30
CA ILE A 338 12.84 13.01 -13.15
C ILE A 338 13.13 11.58 -13.62
N ASN A 339 12.39 11.06 -14.59
CA ASN A 339 12.54 9.70 -15.09
C ASN A 339 13.88 9.46 -15.80
N MET A 340 14.46 10.51 -16.42
CA MET A 340 15.78 10.44 -17.09
C MET A 340 16.93 10.33 -16.10
N ASN A 341 16.84 10.99 -14.96
CA ASN A 341 17.98 11.18 -14.06
C ASN A 341 17.82 10.50 -12.70
N LEU A 342 16.59 10.18 -12.26
CA LEU A 342 16.31 9.59 -10.95
C LEU A 342 15.81 8.16 -11.10
N GLY A 343 16.07 7.35 -10.06
CA GLY A 343 15.42 6.05 -9.89
C GLY A 343 14.02 6.14 -9.25
N GLY A 344 13.59 7.35 -8.94
CA GLY A 344 12.27 7.68 -8.41
C GLY A 344 12.30 8.90 -7.50
N LEU A 345 11.15 9.56 -7.44
CA LEU A 345 10.84 10.64 -6.51
C LEU A 345 9.44 10.36 -5.96
N SER A 346 9.28 10.43 -4.65
CA SER A 346 8.00 10.19 -3.97
C SER A 346 7.85 11.07 -2.75
N SER A 347 6.60 11.32 -2.36
CA SER A 347 6.27 11.98 -1.11
C SER A 347 5.23 11.18 -0.35
N ASP A 348 5.31 11.16 0.97
CA ASP A 348 4.30 10.56 1.85
C ASP A 348 4.23 11.28 3.19
N ILE A 349 3.08 11.13 3.86
CA ILE A 349 2.87 11.62 5.22
C ILE A 349 2.86 10.43 6.18
N THR A 350 3.56 10.59 7.30
CA THR A 350 3.63 9.57 8.33
C THR A 350 3.75 10.20 9.71
N ALA A 351 3.56 9.38 10.75
CA ALA A 351 3.82 9.75 12.12
C ALA A 351 4.71 8.71 12.79
N ILE A 352 5.75 9.17 13.45
CA ILE A 352 6.66 8.34 14.24
C ILE A 352 6.37 8.57 15.71
N SER A 353 5.79 7.55 16.38
CA SER A 353 5.50 7.59 17.81
C SER A 353 6.78 7.68 18.62
N LYS A 354 6.77 8.41 19.73
CA LYS A 354 7.84 8.35 20.74
C LYS A 354 7.76 7.00 21.45
N ASP A 355 8.92 6.38 21.64
CA ASP A 355 9.01 5.04 22.25
C ASP A 355 8.32 5.00 23.59
N GLY A 356 7.37 4.08 23.76
CA GLY A 356 6.56 3.92 24.97
C GLY A 356 5.58 5.06 25.29
N LYS A 357 5.26 5.92 24.33
CA LYS A 357 4.37 7.08 24.52
C LYS A 357 3.13 7.04 23.62
N ARG A 358 1.94 7.08 24.20
CA ARG A 358 0.66 6.98 23.49
C ARG A 358 0.35 8.17 22.58
N ASP A 359 0.56 9.37 23.08
CA ASP A 359 0.11 10.62 22.43
C ASP A 359 1.26 11.52 21.97
N GLU A 360 2.51 11.12 22.24
CA GLU A 360 3.69 11.86 21.77
C GLU A 360 4.20 11.22 20.47
N PHE A 361 4.20 12.00 19.39
CA PHE A 361 4.69 11.56 18.08
C PHE A 361 5.25 12.74 17.29
N THR A 362 6.02 12.43 16.25
CA THR A 362 6.49 13.42 15.28
C THR A 362 5.74 13.19 13.97
N PRO A 363 4.82 14.10 13.57
CA PRO A 363 4.16 14.04 12.28
C PRO A 363 5.11 14.58 11.19
N LEU A 364 5.23 13.89 10.08
CA LEU A 364 6.23 14.15 9.05
C LEU A 364 5.62 14.06 7.64
N MET A 365 5.97 15.01 6.79
CA MET A 365 5.96 14.84 5.34
C MET A 365 7.38 14.48 4.90
N ILE A 366 7.53 13.40 4.15
CA ILE A 366 8.83 12.92 3.71
C ILE A 366 8.86 12.93 2.19
N VAL A 367 9.76 13.72 1.61
CA VAL A 367 10.04 13.71 0.16
C VAL A 367 11.31 12.90 -0.05
N ARG A 368 11.21 11.81 -0.82
CA ARG A 368 12.33 10.90 -1.09
C ARG A 368 12.71 10.92 -2.56
N ALA A 369 14.00 10.88 -2.81
CA ALA A 369 14.54 10.67 -4.15
C ALA A 369 15.73 9.72 -4.09
N LYS A 370 15.97 8.99 -5.20
CA LYS A 370 17.10 8.11 -5.36
C LYS A 370 17.68 8.23 -6.76
N ALA A 371 19.00 8.13 -6.88
CA ALA A 371 19.66 8.20 -8.17
C ALA A 371 20.99 7.46 -8.15
N LEU A 372 21.56 7.17 -9.32
CA LEU A 372 22.95 6.75 -9.43
C LEU A 372 23.87 7.86 -8.94
N HIS A 373 25.01 7.51 -8.37
CA HIS A 373 26.00 8.48 -7.86
C HIS A 373 26.39 9.54 -8.91
N SER A 374 26.53 9.14 -10.19
CA SER A 374 26.83 10.08 -11.29
C SER A 374 25.72 11.10 -11.54
N LYS A 375 24.52 10.87 -11.02
CA LYS A 375 23.32 11.72 -11.13
C LYS A 375 22.98 12.46 -9.84
N LEU A 376 23.86 12.45 -8.85
CA LEU A 376 23.67 13.16 -7.59
C LEU A 376 23.43 14.67 -7.77
N PRO A 377 24.10 15.39 -8.70
CA PRO A 377 23.78 16.79 -8.97
C PRO A 377 22.36 17.00 -9.48
N ASP A 378 21.88 16.13 -10.38
CA ASP A 378 20.51 16.17 -10.89
C ASP A 378 19.49 15.86 -9.80
N LEU A 379 19.79 14.90 -8.90
CA LEU A 379 18.95 14.59 -7.76
C LEU A 379 18.77 15.82 -6.85
N CYS A 380 19.86 16.47 -6.46
CA CYS A 380 19.81 17.67 -5.60
C CYS A 380 19.02 18.82 -6.25
N ARG A 381 19.21 19.03 -7.56
CA ARG A 381 18.49 20.02 -8.34
C ARG A 381 16.99 19.71 -8.39
N LEU A 382 16.61 18.47 -8.77
CA LEU A 382 15.22 18.07 -8.97
C LEU A 382 14.42 18.02 -7.67
N ILE A 383 14.99 17.50 -6.58
CA ILE A 383 14.29 17.48 -5.30
C ILE A 383 14.06 18.91 -4.78
N ASN A 384 15.03 19.82 -4.98
CA ASN A 384 14.85 21.24 -4.67
C ASN A 384 13.77 21.89 -5.55
N GLU A 385 13.76 21.64 -6.85
CA GLU A 385 12.78 22.19 -7.78
C GLU A 385 11.36 21.76 -7.39
N VAL A 386 11.14 20.48 -7.13
CA VAL A 386 9.83 19.93 -6.75
C VAL A 386 9.33 20.51 -5.42
N VAL A 387 10.23 20.72 -4.45
CA VAL A 387 9.83 21.19 -3.13
C VAL A 387 9.67 22.72 -3.07
N GLN A 388 10.57 23.48 -3.73
CA GLN A 388 10.63 24.92 -3.56
C GLN A 388 10.00 25.74 -4.70
N LYS A 389 9.77 25.10 -5.86
CA LYS A 389 9.35 25.80 -7.07
C LYS A 389 8.03 25.31 -7.65
N ALA A 390 7.30 24.46 -6.92
CA ALA A 390 5.98 23.98 -7.32
C ALA A 390 5.02 25.17 -7.56
N ASP A 391 4.31 25.13 -8.69
CA ASP A 391 3.30 26.13 -9.08
C ASP A 391 1.90 25.53 -8.95
N TYR A 392 1.13 26.08 -8.07
CA TYR A 392 -0.22 25.62 -7.73
C TYR A 392 -1.31 26.36 -8.54
N SER A 393 -0.95 27.18 -9.55
CA SER A 393 -1.90 28.07 -10.23
C SER A 393 -2.73 27.42 -11.33
N ASP A 394 -2.41 26.20 -11.76
CA ASP A 394 -3.17 25.47 -12.79
C ASP A 394 -4.39 24.75 -12.18
N ASP A 395 -5.52 25.45 -12.12
CA ASP A 395 -6.79 24.96 -11.59
C ASP A 395 -7.28 23.69 -12.32
N GLN A 396 -7.04 23.59 -13.64
CA GLN A 396 -7.46 22.43 -14.41
C GLN A 396 -6.65 21.21 -13.97
N ARG A 397 -5.34 21.35 -13.89
CA ARG A 397 -4.45 20.25 -13.47
C ARG A 397 -4.73 19.79 -12.05
N LEU A 398 -4.95 20.71 -11.13
CA LEU A 398 -5.33 20.38 -9.75
C LEU A 398 -6.68 19.64 -9.70
N THR A 399 -7.65 20.08 -10.49
CA THR A 399 -8.95 19.39 -10.58
C THR A 399 -8.78 17.95 -11.10
N GLU A 400 -7.98 17.74 -12.14
CA GLU A 400 -7.67 16.40 -12.67
C GLU A 400 -7.06 15.50 -11.59
N LEU A 401 -6.08 16.00 -10.82
CA LEU A 401 -5.42 15.25 -9.77
C LEU A 401 -6.34 14.92 -8.58
N VAL A 402 -7.23 15.84 -8.18
CA VAL A 402 -8.26 15.59 -7.15
C VAL A 402 -9.22 14.50 -7.61
N GLN A 403 -9.68 14.53 -8.86
CA GLN A 403 -10.57 13.50 -9.41
C GLN A 403 -9.86 12.14 -9.53
N GLU A 404 -8.60 12.14 -9.93
CA GLU A 404 -7.77 10.92 -9.97
C GLU A 404 -7.60 10.32 -8.56
N SER A 405 -7.24 11.13 -7.56
CA SER A 405 -7.09 10.69 -6.18
C SER A 405 -8.39 10.08 -5.63
N LYS A 406 -9.53 10.75 -5.86
CA LYS A 406 -10.84 10.19 -5.49
C LYS A 406 -11.10 8.85 -6.18
N ALA A 407 -10.85 8.74 -7.50
CA ALA A 407 -11.10 7.50 -8.24
C ALA A 407 -10.23 6.34 -7.75
N ILE A 408 -8.98 6.61 -7.37
CA ILE A 408 -8.07 5.63 -6.76
C ILE A 408 -8.66 5.15 -5.42
N TRP A 409 -9.12 6.06 -4.58
CA TRP A 409 -9.73 5.70 -3.30
C TRP A 409 -11.05 4.94 -3.45
N ASP A 410 -11.91 5.31 -4.40
CA ASP A 410 -13.15 4.58 -4.71
C ASP A 410 -12.89 3.09 -5.02
N ASN A 411 -11.77 2.79 -5.70
CA ASN A 411 -11.37 1.42 -6.04
C ASN A 411 -10.69 0.68 -4.87
N GLU A 412 -9.89 1.40 -4.08
CA GLU A 412 -9.02 0.78 -3.08
C GLU A 412 -9.65 0.72 -1.68
N ALA A 413 -10.62 1.59 -1.36
CA ALA A 413 -11.16 1.70 0.00
C ALA A 413 -11.69 0.36 0.52
N PHE A 414 -12.45 -0.40 -0.29
CA PHE A 414 -12.93 -1.71 0.12
C PHE A 414 -11.82 -2.75 0.29
N ARG A 415 -10.76 -2.70 -0.53
CA ARG A 415 -9.60 -3.59 -0.40
C ARG A 415 -8.79 -3.29 0.85
N ARG A 416 -8.74 -2.01 1.25
CA ARG A 416 -8.06 -1.50 2.44
C ARG A 416 -8.91 -1.57 3.71
N GLY A 417 -10.07 -2.24 3.69
CA GLY A 417 -11.02 -2.26 4.78
C GLY A 417 -10.43 -2.60 6.14
N ASN A 418 -9.53 -3.58 6.20
CA ASN A 418 -8.82 -3.91 7.45
C ASN A 418 -7.95 -2.74 7.96
N SER A 419 -7.29 -2.00 7.08
CA SER A 419 -6.51 -0.82 7.46
C SER A 419 -7.44 0.30 7.96
N ILE A 420 -8.54 0.54 7.24
CA ILE A 420 -9.53 1.56 7.60
C ILE A 420 -10.10 1.30 9.00
N VAL A 421 -10.65 0.10 9.25
CA VAL A 421 -11.26 -0.19 10.55
C VAL A 421 -10.24 -0.21 11.69
N SER A 422 -9.03 -0.70 11.44
CA SER A 422 -7.95 -0.70 12.45
C SER A 422 -7.52 0.73 12.81
N GLN A 423 -7.29 1.60 11.82
CA GLN A 423 -6.96 3.00 12.07
C GLN A 423 -8.09 3.74 12.78
N ARG A 424 -9.34 3.43 12.43
CA ARG A 424 -10.52 4.04 13.04
C ARG A 424 -10.65 3.69 14.54
N VAL A 425 -10.36 2.43 14.91
CA VAL A 425 -10.27 2.04 16.32
C VAL A 425 -9.12 2.75 17.02
N MET A 426 -7.93 2.76 16.42
CA MET A 426 -6.77 3.45 17.00
C MET A 426 -6.98 4.96 17.15
N ALA A 427 -7.79 5.57 16.27
CA ALA A 427 -8.15 6.98 16.34
C ALA A 427 -9.01 7.35 17.55
N GLN A 428 -9.68 6.37 18.17
CA GLN A 428 -10.43 6.57 19.41
C GLN A 428 -9.51 6.61 20.64
N VAL A 429 -8.37 5.93 20.58
CA VAL A 429 -7.54 5.66 21.77
C VAL A 429 -6.20 6.39 21.79
N SER A 430 -5.73 6.92 20.68
CA SER A 430 -4.46 7.64 20.62
C SER A 430 -4.47 8.80 19.61
N ALA A 431 -3.70 9.86 19.90
CA ALA A 431 -3.55 11.00 19.00
C ALA A 431 -2.83 10.59 17.70
N VAL A 432 -1.84 9.70 17.76
CA VAL A 432 -1.16 9.16 16.58
C VAL A 432 -2.10 8.30 15.73
N GLY A 433 -2.99 7.53 16.35
CA GLY A 433 -4.05 6.78 15.65
C GLY A 433 -4.97 7.71 14.87
N LYS A 434 -5.41 8.81 15.49
CA LYS A 434 -6.24 9.80 14.82
C LYS A 434 -5.51 10.56 13.72
N PHE A 435 -4.23 10.89 13.90
CA PHE A 435 -3.41 11.48 12.84
C PHE A 435 -3.37 10.57 11.60
N ARG A 436 -3.15 9.27 11.79
CA ARG A 436 -3.13 8.29 10.70
C ARG A 436 -4.52 8.09 10.06
N ASP A 437 -5.60 8.16 10.84
CA ASP A 437 -6.97 8.09 10.33
C ASP A 437 -7.32 9.31 9.45
N ASN A 438 -6.79 10.49 9.77
CA ASN A 438 -6.94 11.69 8.94
C ASN A 438 -6.40 11.50 7.51
N GLY A 439 -5.26 10.81 7.34
CA GLY A 439 -4.68 10.44 6.03
C GLY A 439 -5.26 9.15 5.42
N ASN A 440 -6.27 8.53 6.04
CA ASN A 440 -6.93 7.31 5.56
C ASN A 440 -8.42 7.59 5.25
N LEU A 441 -9.35 7.10 6.05
CA LEU A 441 -10.78 7.36 5.85
C LEU A 441 -11.11 8.85 5.89
N GLY A 442 -10.49 9.60 6.79
CA GLY A 442 -10.65 11.05 6.87
C GLY A 442 -10.26 11.78 5.59
N TYR A 443 -9.16 11.38 4.96
CA TYR A 443 -8.74 11.88 3.64
C TYR A 443 -9.76 11.52 2.57
N TYR A 444 -10.15 10.24 2.47
CA TYR A 444 -11.10 9.78 1.48
C TYR A 444 -12.43 10.55 1.53
N GLN A 445 -12.97 10.78 2.72
CA GLN A 445 -14.20 11.54 2.89
C GLN A 445 -14.04 12.99 2.40
N LYS A 446 -12.97 13.67 2.80
CA LYS A 446 -12.71 15.07 2.41
C LYS A 446 -12.38 15.23 0.93
N ILE A 447 -11.60 14.31 0.34
CA ILE A 447 -11.29 14.38 -1.09
C ILE A 447 -12.53 14.09 -1.95
N SER A 448 -13.43 13.20 -1.48
CA SER A 448 -14.71 12.93 -2.13
C SER A 448 -15.64 14.14 -2.08
N GLU A 449 -15.69 14.84 -0.95
CA GLU A 449 -16.43 16.09 -0.81
C GLU A 449 -15.87 17.18 -1.72
N LEU A 450 -14.55 17.39 -1.73
CA LEU A 450 -13.87 18.37 -2.58
C LEU A 450 -14.10 18.06 -4.08
N ALA A 451 -13.95 16.81 -4.50
CA ALA A 451 -14.17 16.39 -5.89
C ALA A 451 -15.62 16.57 -6.35
N SER A 452 -16.58 16.53 -5.43
CA SER A 452 -18.00 16.70 -5.71
C SER A 452 -18.48 18.16 -5.60
N ASN A 453 -17.62 19.07 -5.13
CA ASN A 453 -17.94 20.48 -4.93
C ASN A 453 -17.09 21.42 -5.82
N PRO A 454 -17.50 21.67 -7.08
CA PRO A 454 -16.75 22.55 -7.99
C PRO A 454 -16.52 23.98 -7.47
N ALA A 455 -17.33 24.45 -6.51
CA ALA A 455 -17.18 25.78 -5.93
C ALA A 455 -16.03 25.89 -4.93
N ALA A 456 -15.55 24.77 -4.37
CA ALA A 456 -14.43 24.72 -3.43
C ALA A 456 -13.07 24.64 -4.13
N LEU A 457 -13.02 24.10 -5.35
CA LEU A 457 -11.77 23.88 -6.12
C LEU A 457 -10.96 25.18 -6.36
N PRO A 458 -11.56 26.34 -6.70
CA PRO A 458 -10.80 27.58 -6.91
C PRO A 458 -10.05 28.10 -5.66
N LEU A 459 -10.36 27.61 -4.47
CA LEU A 459 -9.65 27.96 -3.23
C LEU A 459 -8.44 27.06 -2.98
N LEU A 460 -8.34 25.93 -3.68
CA LEU A 460 -7.31 24.93 -3.47
C LEU A 460 -5.89 25.45 -3.71
N PRO A 461 -5.60 26.22 -4.81
CA PRO A 461 -4.26 26.77 -5.05
C PRO A 461 -3.73 27.60 -3.88
N GLU A 462 -4.55 28.50 -3.33
CA GLU A 462 -4.18 29.36 -2.21
C GLU A 462 -3.88 28.55 -0.96
N LYS A 463 -4.73 27.56 -0.65
CA LYS A 463 -4.56 26.66 0.50
C LYS A 463 -3.29 25.81 0.40
N LEU A 464 -3.02 25.23 -0.77
CA LEU A 464 -1.79 24.48 -1.01
C LEU A 464 -0.55 25.36 -0.89
N ALA A 465 -0.56 26.55 -1.45
CA ALA A 465 0.55 27.51 -1.34
C ALA A 465 0.78 27.97 0.11
N GLU A 466 -0.29 28.16 0.89
CA GLU A 466 -0.20 28.49 2.33
C GLU A 466 0.46 27.36 3.12
N VAL A 467 -0.01 26.13 2.95
CA VAL A 467 0.49 24.94 3.64
C VAL A 467 1.94 24.64 3.21
N ALA A 468 2.26 24.73 1.91
CA ALA A 468 3.62 24.53 1.41
C ALA A 468 4.61 25.52 2.04
N ARG A 469 4.26 26.80 2.17
CA ARG A 469 5.10 27.81 2.84
C ARG A 469 5.33 27.53 4.32
N LYS A 470 4.38 26.89 5.00
CA LYS A 470 4.55 26.47 6.40
C LYS A 470 5.48 25.27 6.51
N ILE A 471 5.41 24.33 5.57
CA ILE A 471 6.16 23.06 5.62
C ILE A 471 7.59 23.24 5.12
N PHE A 472 7.79 23.78 3.89
CA PHE A 472 9.04 23.73 3.17
C PHE A 472 10.03 24.85 3.56
N ARG A 473 10.61 24.74 4.75
CA ARG A 473 11.53 25.71 5.33
C ARG A 473 12.82 25.06 5.80
N ALA A 474 13.93 25.80 5.74
CA ALA A 474 15.27 25.32 6.08
C ALA A 474 15.41 24.84 7.54
N ASN A 475 14.71 25.48 8.48
CA ASN A 475 14.72 25.13 9.91
C ASN A 475 13.63 24.16 10.33
N ASN A 476 12.78 23.68 9.38
CA ASN A 476 11.73 22.69 9.59
C ASN A 476 12.05 21.31 8.99
N VAL A 477 13.27 21.10 8.50
CA VAL A 477 13.63 19.86 7.80
C VAL A 477 14.87 19.22 8.42
N ASP A 478 14.80 17.90 8.53
CA ASP A 478 15.95 17.00 8.71
C ASP A 478 16.22 16.30 7.38
N ILE A 479 17.46 16.36 6.88
CA ILE A 479 17.87 15.74 5.60
C ILE A 479 18.54 14.40 5.89
N MET A 480 18.02 13.33 5.32
CA MET A 480 18.67 12.01 5.33
C MET A 480 19.45 11.82 4.02
N PHE A 481 20.70 11.39 4.14
CA PHE A 481 21.53 10.98 3.01
C PHE A 481 22.11 9.59 3.26
N VAL A 482 21.81 8.63 2.38
CA VAL A 482 22.41 7.28 2.37
C VAL A 482 23.31 7.18 1.15
N GLY A 483 24.58 6.90 1.38
CA GLY A 483 25.59 6.81 0.36
C GLY A 483 26.84 6.08 0.86
N GLU A 484 27.84 5.93 0.00
CA GLU A 484 29.09 5.29 0.36
C GLU A 484 29.99 6.25 1.15
N GLU A 485 30.96 5.68 1.86
CA GLU A 485 31.93 6.46 2.65
C GLU A 485 32.66 7.47 1.75
N GLY A 486 32.71 8.73 2.17
CA GLY A 486 33.36 9.81 1.41
C GLY A 486 32.43 10.62 0.49
N GLU A 487 31.15 10.23 0.32
CA GLU A 487 30.20 10.95 -0.54
C GLU A 487 29.50 12.13 0.16
N LEU A 488 29.55 12.20 1.49
CA LEU A 488 28.85 13.21 2.28
C LEU A 488 29.27 14.64 1.88
N GLU A 489 30.55 14.91 1.76
CA GLU A 489 31.06 16.26 1.43
C GLU A 489 30.57 16.71 0.04
N ALA A 490 30.54 15.80 -0.93
CA ALA A 490 30.02 16.08 -2.26
C ALA A 490 28.52 16.42 -2.22
N PHE A 491 27.74 15.64 -1.48
CA PHE A 491 26.32 15.88 -1.28
C PHE A 491 26.06 17.23 -0.60
N GLU A 492 26.76 17.54 0.50
CA GLU A 492 26.61 18.81 1.21
C GLU A 492 26.92 20.01 0.32
N ASN A 493 28.01 19.94 -0.44
CA ASN A 493 28.39 21.00 -1.38
C ASN A 493 27.36 21.23 -2.48
N LEU A 494 26.67 20.17 -2.93
CA LEU A 494 25.60 20.24 -3.93
C LEU A 494 24.29 20.78 -3.34
N MET A 495 23.93 20.38 -2.12
CA MET A 495 22.69 20.81 -1.47
C MET A 495 22.76 22.20 -0.85
N LYS A 496 23.95 22.62 -0.41
CA LYS A 496 24.15 23.90 0.28
C LYS A 496 23.59 25.11 -0.46
N PRO A 497 23.86 25.33 -1.76
CA PRO A 497 23.32 26.47 -2.50
C PRO A 497 21.79 26.52 -2.50
N PHE A 498 21.12 25.35 -2.44
CA PHE A 498 19.67 25.27 -2.39
C PHE A 498 19.15 25.58 -1.00
N VAL A 499 19.63 24.89 0.02
CA VAL A 499 19.18 25.05 1.42
C VAL A 499 19.36 26.49 1.91
N GLU A 500 20.44 27.17 1.49
CA GLU A 500 20.70 28.58 1.86
C GLU A 500 19.67 29.57 1.26
N THR A 501 18.91 29.17 0.22
CA THR A 501 17.83 29.96 -0.37
C THR A 501 16.46 29.67 0.23
N TRP A 502 16.31 28.60 1.01
CA TRP A 502 15.03 28.24 1.61
C TRP A 502 14.66 29.23 2.73
N ASP A 503 13.36 29.48 2.88
CA ASP A 503 12.87 30.30 3.98
C ASP A 503 13.31 29.69 5.32
N ALA A 504 13.91 30.52 6.17
CA ALA A 504 14.39 30.14 7.51
C ALA A 504 13.53 30.77 8.63
N THR A 505 12.34 31.26 8.32
CA THR A 505 11.40 31.79 9.31
C THR A 505 11.03 30.71 10.32
N GLU A 506 11.16 30.98 11.61
CA GLU A 506 10.70 30.09 12.66
C GLU A 506 9.17 30.20 12.82
N LEU A 507 8.48 29.08 12.86
CA LEU A 507 7.07 28.97 13.23
C LEU A 507 6.94 28.17 14.54
N SER A 508 5.80 28.33 15.21
CA SER A 508 5.50 27.52 16.39
C SER A 508 5.33 26.04 16.02
N ASP A 509 5.94 25.17 16.79
CA ASP A 509 5.83 23.72 16.66
C ASP A 509 4.67 23.13 17.50
N ASP A 510 3.88 23.98 18.19
CA ASP A 510 2.79 23.56 19.06
C ASP A 510 1.40 23.88 18.46
N VAL A 511 1.30 24.01 17.14
CA VAL A 511 0.03 24.35 16.47
C VAL A 511 -0.87 23.12 16.34
N LEU A 512 -0.28 21.94 16.03
CA LEU A 512 -1.04 20.73 15.80
C LEU A 512 -1.68 20.21 17.10
N GLN A 513 -3.00 20.26 17.13
CA GLN A 513 -3.81 19.66 18.19
C GLN A 513 -4.72 18.62 17.56
N ILE A 514 -4.56 17.35 17.96
CA ILE A 514 -5.34 16.24 17.44
C ILE A 514 -6.44 15.87 18.41
N THR A 515 -7.69 15.92 17.95
CA THR A 515 -8.86 15.50 18.71
C THR A 515 -9.24 14.07 18.36
N ARG A 516 -9.14 13.15 19.34
CA ARG A 516 -9.49 11.74 19.16
C ARG A 516 -10.96 11.56 18.77
N LEU A 517 -11.27 10.49 18.08
CA LEU A 517 -12.64 10.12 17.77
C LEU A 517 -13.36 9.60 19.02
N SER A 518 -14.68 9.66 18.98
CA SER A 518 -15.53 9.09 20.01
C SER A 518 -16.61 8.23 19.38
N GLY A 519 -16.94 7.11 20.03
CA GLY A 519 -17.98 6.18 19.59
C GLY A 519 -17.50 5.18 18.55
N ASN A 520 -18.22 4.07 18.50
CA ASN A 520 -17.99 2.96 17.58
C ASN A 520 -18.62 3.22 16.22
N ASP A 521 -17.91 2.95 15.14
CA ASP A 521 -18.39 3.21 13.79
C ASP A 521 -18.71 1.92 13.05
N GLY A 522 -19.91 1.88 12.44
CA GLY A 522 -20.31 0.91 11.42
C GLY A 522 -20.24 1.55 10.05
N ILE A 523 -19.26 1.16 9.21
CA ILE A 523 -19.07 1.69 7.86
C ILE A 523 -19.78 0.78 6.89
N VAL A 524 -20.89 1.23 6.31
CA VAL A 524 -21.74 0.42 5.44
C VAL A 524 -21.22 0.39 4.01
N THR A 525 -21.27 -0.80 3.42
CA THR A 525 -20.90 -1.06 2.02
C THR A 525 -21.86 -2.09 1.41
N ALA A 526 -21.84 -2.22 0.08
CA ALA A 526 -22.55 -3.27 -0.63
C ALA A 526 -21.86 -4.66 -0.55
N GLY A 527 -20.72 -4.76 0.13
CA GLY A 527 -19.94 -5.99 0.24
C GLY A 527 -20.69 -7.11 1.00
N LYS A 528 -20.35 -8.37 0.70
CA LYS A 528 -20.85 -9.54 1.44
C LYS A 528 -20.04 -9.83 2.70
N VAL A 529 -18.83 -9.37 2.74
CA VAL A 529 -17.87 -9.65 3.80
C VAL A 529 -17.65 -8.41 4.66
N GLN A 530 -17.22 -8.65 5.88
CA GLN A 530 -16.91 -7.61 6.84
C GLN A 530 -15.39 -7.51 7.07
N TYR A 531 -14.99 -6.39 7.60
CA TYR A 531 -13.72 -6.15 8.28
C TYR A 531 -14.08 -5.73 9.69
N VAL A 532 -13.78 -6.56 10.67
CA VAL A 532 -14.21 -6.35 12.06
C VAL A 532 -12.99 -6.06 12.90
N ALA A 533 -12.88 -4.89 13.47
CA ALA A 533 -11.78 -4.50 14.34
C ALA A 533 -12.26 -4.15 15.74
N GLN A 534 -11.51 -4.60 16.74
CA GLN A 534 -11.63 -4.22 18.14
C GLN A 534 -10.25 -4.02 18.76
N GLY A 535 -10.08 -3.03 19.63
CA GLY A 535 -8.80 -2.78 20.25
C GLY A 535 -8.86 -1.69 21.32
N GLY A 536 -7.71 -1.16 21.68
CA GLY A 536 -7.57 -0.10 22.67
C GLY A 536 -6.10 0.24 22.90
N ASN A 537 -5.78 0.79 24.08
CA ASN A 537 -4.41 1.11 24.43
C ASN A 537 -4.05 0.57 25.82
N PHE A 538 -3.11 -0.35 25.90
CA PHE A 538 -2.73 -1.01 27.15
C PHE A 538 -1.92 -0.10 28.10
N ILE A 539 -1.35 1.02 27.64
CA ILE A 539 -0.69 1.99 28.51
C ILE A 539 -1.70 2.65 29.46
N ASP A 540 -2.96 2.84 29.03
CA ASP A 540 -4.03 3.37 29.86
C ASP A 540 -4.33 2.49 31.08
N HIS A 541 -4.02 1.20 30.97
CA HIS A 541 -4.15 0.22 32.05
C HIS A 541 -2.84 -0.03 32.81
N GLY A 542 -1.79 0.80 32.57
CA GLY A 542 -0.52 0.75 33.27
C GLY A 542 0.48 -0.28 32.75
N PHE A 543 0.22 -0.89 31.59
CA PHE A 543 1.12 -1.88 30.98
C PHE A 543 2.11 -1.22 30.01
N LYS A 544 3.16 -1.97 29.68
CA LYS A 544 4.19 -1.56 28.71
C LYS A 544 4.33 -2.62 27.62
N HIS A 545 4.83 -2.21 26.46
CA HIS A 545 5.17 -3.13 25.39
C HIS A 545 6.34 -4.03 25.79
N VAL A 546 6.16 -5.35 25.72
CA VAL A 546 7.14 -6.36 26.11
C VAL A 546 7.26 -7.49 25.08
N GLY A 547 8.41 -8.16 25.04
CA GLY A 547 8.69 -9.22 24.05
C GLY A 547 7.63 -10.33 23.95
N PRO A 548 7.05 -10.84 25.04
CA PRO A 548 5.96 -11.84 24.99
C PRO A 548 4.74 -11.40 24.18
N MET A 549 4.45 -10.10 24.03
CA MET A 549 3.34 -9.62 23.20
C MET A 549 3.56 -9.95 21.71
N SER A 550 4.79 -9.82 21.20
CA SER A 550 5.10 -10.23 19.82
C SER A 550 5.03 -11.74 19.60
N VAL A 551 5.36 -12.53 20.64
CA VAL A 551 5.18 -13.98 20.60
C VAL A 551 3.68 -14.31 20.57
N LEU A 552 2.87 -13.61 21.37
CA LEU A 552 1.41 -13.74 21.34
C LEU A 552 0.82 -13.40 19.96
N GLU A 553 1.29 -12.34 19.30
CA GLU A 553 0.86 -12.03 17.91
C GLU A 553 1.05 -13.24 16.99
N THR A 554 2.20 -13.89 17.08
CA THR A 554 2.52 -15.07 16.27
C THR A 554 1.60 -16.24 16.63
N ILE A 555 1.38 -16.50 17.91
CA ILE A 555 0.47 -17.56 18.40
C ILE A 555 -0.94 -17.30 17.88
N LEU A 556 -1.49 -16.09 18.09
CA LEU A 556 -2.84 -15.75 17.68
C LEU A 556 -3.06 -15.86 16.18
N ARG A 557 -2.05 -15.47 15.38
CA ARG A 557 -2.08 -15.54 13.91
C ARG A 557 -2.20 -16.96 13.38
N TYR A 558 -1.60 -17.96 14.03
CA TYR A 558 -1.54 -19.33 13.54
C TYR A 558 -2.44 -20.31 14.31
N GLU A 559 -2.89 -19.97 15.52
CA GLU A 559 -3.73 -20.82 16.36
C GLU A 559 -5.11 -20.21 16.55
N TYR A 560 -5.32 -19.36 17.53
CA TYR A 560 -6.63 -18.95 17.99
C TYR A 560 -7.46 -18.21 16.90
N LEU A 561 -6.94 -17.12 16.38
CA LEU A 561 -7.66 -16.31 15.37
C LEU A 561 -7.77 -17.07 14.05
N TRP A 562 -6.71 -17.79 13.66
CA TRP A 562 -6.72 -18.59 12.45
C TRP A 562 -7.78 -19.68 12.50
N ILE A 563 -7.84 -20.43 13.61
CA ILE A 563 -8.79 -21.53 13.74
C ILE A 563 -10.21 -21.00 13.87
N ARG A 564 -10.47 -20.06 14.78
CA ARG A 564 -11.82 -19.60 15.11
C ARG A 564 -12.43 -18.71 14.03
N ILE A 565 -11.67 -17.78 13.48
CA ILE A 565 -12.18 -16.77 12.53
C ILE A 565 -12.02 -17.22 11.08
N ARG A 566 -10.86 -17.80 10.72
CA ARG A 566 -10.62 -18.22 9.34
C ARG A 566 -11.17 -19.62 9.06
N VAL A 567 -10.69 -20.66 9.76
CA VAL A 567 -10.99 -22.05 9.45
C VAL A 567 -12.47 -22.37 9.77
N GLN A 568 -12.93 -22.03 10.95
CA GLN A 568 -14.30 -22.27 11.40
C GLN A 568 -15.25 -21.18 10.93
N GLY A 569 -14.86 -19.91 11.02
CA GLY A 569 -15.68 -18.74 10.68
C GLY A 569 -15.75 -18.43 9.18
N GLY A 570 -14.78 -18.89 8.38
CA GLY A 570 -14.77 -18.70 6.93
C GLY A 570 -14.20 -17.36 6.47
N ALA A 571 -13.57 -16.57 7.33
CA ALA A 571 -12.86 -15.35 6.96
C ALA A 571 -11.63 -15.66 6.11
N TYR A 572 -11.16 -14.69 5.32
CA TYR A 572 -9.91 -14.83 4.56
C TYR A 572 -8.67 -14.77 5.46
N GLY A 573 -8.73 -14.00 6.55
CA GLY A 573 -7.66 -13.89 7.55
C GLY A 573 -8.11 -13.16 8.81
N ALA A 574 -7.27 -13.25 9.83
CA ALA A 574 -7.38 -12.46 11.05
C ALA A 574 -6.00 -12.25 11.65
N PHE A 575 -5.83 -11.14 12.37
CA PHE A 575 -4.55 -10.77 12.97
C PHE A 575 -4.74 -9.95 14.24
N ALA A 576 -3.69 -9.94 15.06
CA ALA A 576 -3.53 -9.06 16.21
C ALA A 576 -2.21 -8.32 16.06
N ASN A 577 -2.14 -7.09 16.55
CA ASN A 577 -0.90 -6.32 16.62
C ASN A 577 -0.84 -5.57 17.95
N PHE A 578 0.36 -5.52 18.54
CA PHE A 578 0.70 -4.77 19.74
C PHE A 578 1.82 -3.79 19.39
N TYR A 579 1.58 -2.51 19.56
CA TYR A 579 2.51 -1.46 19.18
C TYR A 579 3.25 -0.88 20.38
N ASP A 580 4.44 -0.32 20.17
CA ASP A 580 5.27 0.29 21.20
C ASP A 580 4.66 1.57 21.78
N ASP A 581 3.70 2.21 21.09
CA ASP A 581 2.88 3.33 21.59
C ASP A 581 1.68 2.89 22.44
N GLY A 582 1.56 1.58 22.72
CA GLY A 582 0.51 1.02 23.55
C GLY A 582 -0.76 0.59 22.79
N ASN A 583 -0.88 0.94 21.54
CA ASN A 583 -2.03 0.53 20.74
C ASN A 583 -2.05 -0.99 20.57
N MET A 584 -3.23 -1.59 20.78
CA MET A 584 -3.51 -2.99 20.54
C MET A 584 -4.73 -3.13 19.65
N ILE A 585 -4.65 -3.95 18.61
CA ILE A 585 -5.71 -4.13 17.64
C ILE A 585 -5.88 -5.60 17.26
N PHE A 586 -7.12 -6.06 17.23
CA PHE A 586 -7.56 -7.31 16.61
C PHE A 586 -8.39 -6.96 15.39
N CYS A 587 -8.16 -7.64 14.27
CA CYS A 587 -8.91 -7.37 13.05
C CYS A 587 -9.11 -8.63 12.22
N SER A 588 -10.32 -8.82 11.67
CA SER A 588 -10.61 -9.82 10.66
C SER A 588 -10.58 -9.21 9.26
N TYR A 589 -10.30 -10.04 8.26
CA TYR A 589 -10.16 -9.65 6.87
C TYR A 589 -11.09 -10.47 5.98
N ARG A 590 -12.01 -9.80 5.28
CA ARG A 590 -13.02 -10.42 4.43
C ARG A 590 -13.79 -11.52 5.16
N ASP A 591 -14.38 -11.15 6.27
CA ASP A 591 -15.05 -12.02 7.22
C ASP A 591 -16.55 -12.13 6.86
N PRO A 592 -17.11 -13.32 6.70
CA PRO A 592 -18.57 -13.46 6.55
C PRO A 592 -19.34 -13.14 7.83
N ASN A 593 -18.70 -13.07 8.99
CA ASN A 593 -19.32 -12.87 10.30
C ASN A 593 -19.02 -11.47 10.85
N LEU A 594 -19.80 -11.03 11.83
CA LEU A 594 -19.59 -9.78 12.56
C LEU A 594 -19.67 -10.04 14.07
N LEU A 595 -20.85 -10.36 14.58
CA LEU A 595 -21.05 -10.55 16.03
C LEU A 595 -20.29 -11.78 16.55
N GLU A 596 -20.29 -12.85 15.80
CA GLU A 596 -19.55 -14.07 16.12
C GLU A 596 -18.04 -13.81 16.21
N THR A 597 -17.52 -12.92 15.39
CA THR A 597 -16.11 -12.51 15.42
C THR A 597 -15.79 -11.64 16.63
N LEU A 598 -16.69 -10.74 17.01
CA LEU A 598 -16.57 -9.97 18.26
C LEU A 598 -16.62 -10.90 19.50
N ASP A 599 -17.46 -11.94 19.46
CA ASP A 599 -17.50 -12.94 20.53
C ASP A 599 -16.17 -13.71 20.64
N VAL A 600 -15.53 -14.04 19.50
CA VAL A 600 -14.19 -14.65 19.50
C VAL A 600 -13.16 -13.73 20.16
N TYR A 601 -13.18 -12.42 19.89
CA TYR A 601 -12.26 -11.48 20.57
C TYR A 601 -12.55 -11.43 22.07
N LYS A 602 -13.81 -11.41 22.48
CA LYS A 602 -14.23 -11.38 23.88
C LYS A 602 -13.82 -12.64 24.66
N GLU A 603 -13.77 -13.80 24.01
CA GLU A 603 -13.36 -15.06 24.61
C GLU A 603 -11.83 -15.21 24.75
N LEU A 604 -11.04 -14.36 24.08
CA LEU A 604 -9.58 -14.46 24.06
C LEU A 604 -8.92 -14.42 25.45
N PRO A 605 -9.30 -13.56 26.41
CA PRO A 605 -8.68 -13.60 27.75
C PRO A 605 -8.82 -14.94 28.45
N GLN A 606 -9.96 -15.63 28.31
CA GLN A 606 -10.15 -16.95 28.86
C GLN A 606 -9.28 -18.00 28.17
N TYR A 607 -9.18 -17.94 26.82
CA TYR A 607 -8.26 -18.80 26.06
C TYR A 607 -6.82 -18.65 26.56
N LEU A 608 -6.36 -17.39 26.82
CA LEU A 608 -5.03 -17.15 27.35
C LEU A 608 -4.83 -17.71 28.75
N ARG A 609 -5.83 -17.65 29.63
CA ARG A 609 -5.75 -18.25 31.00
C ARG A 609 -5.66 -19.77 30.97
N ASP A 610 -6.31 -20.38 29.98
CA ASP A 610 -6.32 -21.83 29.78
C ASP A 610 -5.16 -22.31 28.87
N PHE A 611 -4.30 -21.40 28.47
CA PHE A 611 -3.27 -21.63 27.46
C PHE A 611 -2.18 -22.59 27.99
N THR A 612 -1.91 -23.64 27.21
CA THR A 612 -0.85 -24.60 27.47
C THR A 612 -0.16 -24.95 26.16
N LEU A 613 1.16 -24.96 26.17
CA LEU A 613 1.99 -25.43 25.07
C LEU A 613 3.12 -26.29 25.55
N THR A 614 3.56 -27.21 24.69
CA THR A 614 4.81 -27.91 24.87
C THR A 614 6.02 -27.00 24.58
N ASP A 615 7.19 -27.35 25.11
CA ASP A 615 8.44 -26.62 24.83
C ASP A 615 8.74 -26.56 23.32
N ARG A 616 8.38 -27.59 22.55
CA ARG A 616 8.55 -27.63 21.11
C ARG A 616 7.66 -26.59 20.41
N GLU A 617 6.42 -26.50 20.78
CA GLU A 617 5.47 -25.52 20.20
C GLU A 617 5.87 -24.09 20.55
N MET A 618 6.23 -23.86 21.81
CA MET A 618 6.70 -22.53 22.23
C MET A 618 7.93 -22.10 21.45
N ARG A 619 8.91 -23.02 21.29
CA ARG A 619 10.10 -22.76 20.45
C ARG A 619 9.74 -22.41 19.01
N LYS A 620 8.78 -23.10 18.39
CA LYS A 620 8.27 -22.79 17.04
C LYS A 620 7.80 -21.33 16.93
N TYR A 621 7.02 -20.84 17.90
CA TYR A 621 6.49 -19.48 17.90
C TYR A 621 7.56 -18.43 18.17
N ILE A 622 8.49 -18.71 19.08
CA ILE A 622 9.64 -17.83 19.33
C ILE A 622 10.49 -17.68 18.07
N ILE A 623 10.80 -18.77 17.37
CA ILE A 623 11.55 -18.75 16.11
C ILE A 623 10.79 -17.95 15.03
N GLY A 624 9.48 -18.19 14.89
CA GLY A 624 8.63 -17.44 13.94
C GLY A 624 8.61 -15.95 14.23
N THR A 625 8.53 -15.57 15.51
CA THR A 625 8.58 -14.17 15.95
C THR A 625 9.93 -13.54 15.65
N MET A 626 11.03 -14.22 15.98
CA MET A 626 12.38 -13.74 15.69
C MET A 626 12.61 -13.57 14.17
N SER A 627 12.12 -14.50 13.36
CA SER A 627 12.17 -14.38 11.89
C SER A 627 11.44 -13.14 11.38
N SER A 628 10.33 -12.75 11.99
CA SER A 628 9.61 -11.52 11.64
C SER A 628 10.34 -10.24 12.07
N LEU A 629 11.16 -10.32 13.14
CA LEU A 629 11.99 -9.21 13.59
C LEU A 629 13.30 -9.09 12.80
N ASP A 630 13.72 -10.13 12.10
CA ASP A 630 14.98 -10.23 11.32
C ASP A 630 14.76 -10.00 9.82
N LEU A 631 13.91 -9.04 9.47
CA LEU A 631 13.69 -8.69 8.05
C LEU A 631 14.99 -8.22 7.39
N PRO A 632 15.23 -8.61 6.11
CA PRO A 632 16.39 -8.15 5.36
C PRO A 632 16.49 -6.62 5.33
N MET A 633 17.70 -6.10 5.57
CA MET A 633 17.97 -4.68 5.60
C MET A 633 18.65 -4.25 4.30
N THR A 634 17.86 -3.85 3.29
CA THR A 634 18.40 -3.32 2.04
C THR A 634 19.03 -1.93 2.26
N PRO A 635 19.94 -1.46 1.38
CA PRO A 635 20.49 -0.10 1.46
C PRO A 635 19.40 0.97 1.54
N ALA A 636 18.29 0.83 0.78
CA ALA A 636 17.14 1.73 0.80
C ALA A 636 16.42 1.81 2.15
N LEU A 637 16.45 0.73 2.95
CA LEU A 637 15.77 0.67 4.25
C LEU A 637 16.63 1.18 5.41
N ARG A 638 17.97 1.28 5.24
CA ARG A 638 18.87 1.71 6.33
C ARG A 638 18.61 3.14 6.76
N GLY A 639 18.46 4.05 5.81
CA GLY A 639 18.15 5.45 6.10
C GLY A 639 16.84 5.64 6.87
N PRO A 640 15.68 5.17 6.34
CA PRO A 640 14.41 5.20 7.06
C PRO A 640 14.48 4.56 8.47
N ARG A 641 15.22 3.46 8.64
CA ARG A 641 15.42 2.82 9.94
C ARG A 641 16.17 3.74 10.92
N ALA A 642 17.26 4.38 10.46
CA ALA A 642 18.03 5.32 11.28
C ALA A 642 17.19 6.54 11.68
N MET A 643 16.41 7.10 10.74
CA MET A 643 15.52 8.22 11.00
C MET A 643 14.36 7.82 11.92
N GLY A 644 13.82 6.62 11.78
CA GLY A 644 12.81 6.06 12.69
C GLY A 644 13.30 6.02 14.14
N MET A 645 14.52 5.53 14.37
CA MET A 645 15.14 5.52 15.70
C MET A 645 15.42 6.93 16.22
N TYR A 646 15.85 7.85 15.36
CA TYR A 646 16.09 9.24 15.72
C TYR A 646 14.81 9.94 16.19
N PHE A 647 13.73 9.88 15.40
CA PHE A 647 12.49 10.55 15.73
C PHE A 647 11.73 9.89 16.88
N SER A 648 11.77 8.55 17.01
CA SER A 648 11.15 7.86 18.16
C SER A 648 11.91 8.04 19.47
N GLY A 649 13.22 8.32 19.40
CA GLY A 649 14.09 8.32 20.56
C GLY A 649 14.42 6.93 21.11
N ALA A 650 14.06 5.87 20.36
CA ALA A 650 14.34 4.48 20.74
C ALA A 650 15.85 4.20 20.81
N LYS A 651 16.29 3.46 21.82
CA LYS A 651 17.68 3.06 21.98
C LYS A 651 17.91 1.65 21.48
N LEU A 652 19.09 1.39 20.95
CA LEU A 652 19.47 0.07 20.47
C LEU A 652 19.40 -0.98 21.58
N GLU A 653 19.85 -0.59 22.79
CA GLU A 653 19.85 -1.44 23.97
C GLU A 653 18.43 -1.92 24.35
N ASP A 654 17.43 -1.03 24.24
CA ASP A 654 16.04 -1.37 24.54
C ASP A 654 15.49 -2.37 23.50
N LYS A 655 15.84 -2.22 22.22
CA LYS A 655 15.46 -3.18 21.17
C LYS A 655 16.17 -4.52 21.31
N VAL A 656 17.43 -4.55 21.78
CA VAL A 656 18.16 -5.79 22.11
C VAL A 656 17.52 -6.47 23.31
N GLU A 657 17.16 -5.71 24.36
CA GLU A 657 16.49 -6.26 25.53
C GLU A 657 15.11 -6.85 25.19
N PHE A 658 14.33 -6.17 24.34
CA PHE A 658 13.07 -6.67 23.82
C PHE A 658 13.25 -8.03 23.11
N ARG A 659 14.26 -8.18 22.26
CA ARG A 659 14.56 -9.45 21.59
C ARG A 659 14.95 -10.56 22.58
N LYS A 660 15.70 -10.23 23.62
CA LYS A 660 16.00 -11.19 24.69
C LYS A 660 14.74 -11.66 25.40
N GLN A 661 13.78 -10.76 25.64
CA GLN A 661 12.48 -11.12 26.21
C GLN A 661 11.69 -12.04 25.28
N VAL A 662 11.73 -11.81 23.95
CA VAL A 662 11.11 -12.71 22.96
C VAL A 662 11.75 -14.11 23.06
N ILE A 663 13.09 -14.21 23.05
CA ILE A 663 13.81 -15.50 23.10
C ILE A 663 13.56 -16.24 24.43
N ALA A 664 13.44 -15.49 25.53
CA ALA A 664 13.25 -16.06 26.88
C ALA A 664 11.76 -16.31 27.22
N CYS A 665 10.83 -16.02 26.33
CA CYS A 665 9.39 -16.12 26.54
C CYS A 665 8.96 -17.55 26.88
N LYS A 666 8.11 -17.69 27.90
CA LYS A 666 7.57 -18.95 28.39
C LYS A 666 6.04 -18.98 28.31
N PRO A 667 5.40 -20.16 28.37
CA PRO A 667 3.95 -20.24 28.39
C PRO A 667 3.29 -19.38 29.49
N GLU A 668 3.91 -19.28 30.68
CA GLU A 668 3.39 -18.48 31.78
C GLU A 668 3.37 -16.96 31.44
N ASP A 669 4.32 -16.49 30.63
CA ASP A 669 4.35 -15.09 30.18
C ASP A 669 3.19 -14.81 29.23
N ILE A 670 2.79 -15.77 28.39
CA ILE A 670 1.63 -15.68 27.52
C ILE A 670 0.32 -15.69 28.34
N VAL A 671 0.21 -16.58 29.34
CA VAL A 671 -0.94 -16.60 30.26
C VAL A 671 -1.12 -15.24 30.95
N ALA A 672 -0.03 -14.62 31.41
CA ALA A 672 -0.07 -13.34 32.09
C ALA A 672 -0.59 -12.18 31.17
N LEU A 673 -0.49 -12.32 29.85
CA LEU A 673 -1.03 -11.34 28.91
C LEU A 673 -2.56 -11.29 28.88
N ALA A 674 -3.26 -12.28 29.48
CA ALA A 674 -4.70 -12.18 29.70
C ALA A 674 -5.08 -10.91 30.48
N ASP A 675 -4.26 -10.53 31.48
CA ASP A 675 -4.48 -9.37 32.33
C ASP A 675 -4.23 -8.04 31.57
N VAL A 676 -3.50 -8.08 30.45
CA VAL A 676 -3.32 -6.95 29.53
C VAL A 676 -4.49 -6.86 28.55
N VAL A 677 -4.86 -8.00 27.94
CA VAL A 677 -5.85 -8.06 26.86
C VAL A 677 -7.27 -7.79 27.36
N GLU A 678 -7.64 -8.35 28.51
CA GLU A 678 -9.01 -8.26 29.02
C GLU A 678 -9.47 -6.83 29.31
N PRO A 679 -8.75 -5.99 30.05
CA PRO A 679 -9.21 -4.61 30.29
C PRO A 679 -9.29 -3.79 29.00
N VAL A 680 -8.36 -3.98 28.07
CA VAL A 680 -8.38 -3.27 26.78
C VAL A 680 -9.57 -3.67 25.92
N LEU A 681 -9.94 -4.95 25.87
CA LEU A 681 -11.15 -5.39 25.16
C LEU A 681 -12.44 -4.91 25.84
N ASN A 682 -12.43 -4.77 27.16
CA ASN A 682 -13.56 -4.27 27.93
C ASN A 682 -13.82 -2.76 27.72
N ASP A 683 -12.84 -1.99 27.26
CA ASP A 683 -13.03 -0.59 26.82
C ASP A 683 -13.96 -0.49 25.61
N ASN A 684 -14.13 -1.59 24.86
CA ASN A 684 -15.12 -1.77 23.80
C ASN A 684 -15.00 -0.78 22.64
N HIS A 685 -13.78 -0.47 22.20
CA HIS A 685 -13.54 0.33 21.00
C HIS A 685 -13.62 -0.57 19.77
N ILE A 686 -14.62 -0.34 18.93
CA ILE A 686 -14.96 -1.18 17.77
C ILE A 686 -15.11 -0.32 16.52
N CYS A 687 -14.68 -0.86 15.39
CA CYS A 687 -15.06 -0.39 14.07
C CYS A 687 -15.28 -1.58 13.14
N THR A 688 -16.34 -1.54 12.35
CA THR A 688 -16.60 -2.55 11.33
C THR A 688 -16.92 -1.87 10.01
N MET A 689 -16.36 -2.41 8.92
CA MET A 689 -16.75 -2.03 7.56
C MET A 689 -17.30 -3.26 6.84
N GLY A 690 -18.47 -3.16 6.23
CA GLY A 690 -19.04 -4.30 5.53
C GLY A 690 -20.52 -4.16 5.16
N ASN A 691 -21.20 -5.31 5.13
CA ASN A 691 -22.57 -5.42 4.66
C ASN A 691 -23.53 -4.54 5.48
N GLU A 692 -24.26 -3.68 4.79
CA GLU A 692 -25.19 -2.72 5.39
C GLU A 692 -26.21 -3.38 6.34
N GLN A 693 -26.81 -4.50 5.91
CA GLN A 693 -27.83 -5.18 6.72
C GLN A 693 -27.23 -5.78 8.01
N LYS A 694 -26.04 -6.39 7.92
CA LYS A 694 -25.36 -6.95 9.11
C LYS A 694 -24.96 -5.88 10.11
N ILE A 695 -24.50 -4.73 9.64
CA ILE A 695 -24.15 -3.59 10.50
C ILE A 695 -25.41 -3.06 11.20
N LYS A 696 -26.52 -2.91 10.46
CA LYS A 696 -27.81 -2.48 11.04
C LYS A 696 -28.37 -3.50 12.04
N ASP A 697 -28.24 -4.79 11.74
CA ASP A 697 -28.71 -5.88 12.60
C ASP A 697 -27.87 -6.04 13.88
N ALA A 698 -26.63 -5.54 13.88
CA ALA A 698 -25.76 -5.53 15.07
C ALA A 698 -26.26 -4.58 16.18
N GLY A 699 -27.24 -3.73 15.90
CA GLY A 699 -27.96 -2.92 16.89
C GLY A 699 -27.03 -1.92 17.60
N ASN A 700 -26.93 -2.03 18.93
CA ASN A 700 -26.23 -1.06 19.78
C ASN A 700 -24.69 -1.24 19.81
N VAL A 701 -24.11 -2.03 18.89
CA VAL A 701 -22.63 -2.15 18.80
C VAL A 701 -22.02 -0.87 18.29
N PHE A 702 -22.72 -0.15 17.41
CA PHE A 702 -22.22 1.05 16.75
C PHE A 702 -23.00 2.29 17.20
N ASP A 703 -22.25 3.34 17.57
CA ASP A 703 -22.80 4.66 17.89
C ASP A 703 -23.12 5.44 16.62
N ASN A 704 -22.32 5.23 15.56
CA ASN A 704 -22.46 5.88 14.27
C ASN A 704 -22.53 4.86 13.15
N ILE A 705 -23.42 5.10 12.18
CA ILE A 705 -23.45 4.38 10.91
C ILE A 705 -23.05 5.35 9.82
N VAL A 706 -21.94 5.02 9.12
CA VAL A 706 -21.30 5.89 8.14
C VAL A 706 -21.29 5.21 6.78
N SER A 707 -21.61 5.94 5.71
CA SER A 707 -21.38 5.45 4.36
C SER A 707 -19.89 5.55 4.00
N LEU A 708 -19.39 4.61 3.22
CA LEU A 708 -18.00 4.63 2.78
C LEU A 708 -17.71 5.79 1.80
N GLY A 709 -18.71 6.18 0.99
CA GLY A 709 -18.57 7.27 0.02
C GLY A 709 -19.87 7.59 -0.69
#